data_0e08f6092314fee0106546c308b92ad3
#
_entry.id   0e08f6092314fee0106546c308b92ad3
#
_cell.length_a   1.000
_cell.length_b   1.000
_cell.length_c   1.000
_cell.angle_alpha   90.00
_cell.angle_beta   90.00
_cell.angle_gamma   90.00
#
_symmetry.space_group_name_H-M   'P 1'
#
loop_
_entity.id
_entity.type
_entity.pdbx_description
1 polymer ?
#
loop_
_entity_poly.entity_id
_entity_poly.type
_entity_poly.pdbx_seq_one_letter_code
_entity_poly.pdbx_strand_id
1 'polypeptide(L)'
;MLNVQLKRKRTFAQSMLFVVFLLSSTLAFAQNKVTGTVTDKSGEPLIGVNVLEAGTTNGCITDVDGKYSLNVERGETLIFSFIGYNKQEVKVTQNIIDVTMSEDTELLDEVVVIGYGSMSRKDVTSSITTVKADKLNVGVFSDAASMLQGKVAGLTITSSADPNGSPSITLRGASSLREGAAMSPYYVIDGIPGVDISMVAPDDIESIDVLRDATATAIYGSKAANGVIIINTKKGKNGMERTNVSYSGYVAFDNILKKMDMATADDLRAYAKKNGLTLANDQGANTNWQDEVLRTAISTNHNISINGGAQKTTYMASLNYMDRQGVVKGSKMNRLNVRSLVTTKVLKDHLDLSVGVNARYGKAVGVPMNNEGASVLDAMNYFSPTLPVKNEDGSWTKGSGSKNYNPLSLINEDTSETIFKNTQVIGKATLKVIEGLNWNANYSFTNNQRTYSSYDTHNTQLEGVSAYNGRATRSTYFGHEHSFETYGNYDTTIANVHKLSLMAGYSWEEKMSNDGFGLTVHDFYDDVLKWNQLTYASTIDGIPAVESGTKETIRNISFYGRASYSYNSKYMIQATIRRDGSSVFGKDHQWGTFPSVSVAWNITEEGFMKNQNLFSNLKLRIGYGVSGNALGFGAYTAVATYGASGFFNYNGKDWRTLAATKNANPDLKWESTGMLNVGIDYALFNGRINGTIEVYNKKTKDLIWDYPVSTNIYPFGTIAANVGKITNKGIEFSINATPVQTEDFTWNTTLNLSHNKNTVDKLSNDKYQVGTFTQGDPMVAGVSSNGYTQRIIEGEALGTFYTYEFAGYKDGKATYYVRDEKTGERTGETTSEPAFKDRTITGCAQPKLNLGWNNSFNYKNWNATIFITGVFGNKIYNGARANYTSPEMFANGKNVLKEFITDRPATDTGGNVPSDRFIENGSYLRLSNLTLGYTFKNLDGWLQNVQLYVTCNNLFTITGYKGLDPEVNMGGLAPGVDYRWSTYPHSRTTMVGLKVNFCLLYTSPSPRDCS
;
A
#
# COMPACT_ATOMS: atom_id res chain seq x y z
N MET A 1 9.07 39.49 -19.99
CA MET A 1 8.91 38.16 -19.38
C MET A 1 8.49 37.05 -20.35
N LEU A 2 7.67 37.30 -21.35
CA LEU A 2 7.26 36.30 -22.36
C LEU A 2 8.41 35.70 -23.21
N ASN A 3 9.42 36.49 -23.51
CA ASN A 3 10.58 36.05 -24.33
C ASN A 3 11.58 35.13 -23.58
N VAL A 4 11.58 35.12 -22.28
CA VAL A 4 12.47 34.25 -21.48
C VAL A 4 11.87 32.85 -21.31
N GLN A 5 10.54 32.74 -21.25
CA GLN A 5 9.85 31.46 -21.20
C GLN A 5 9.90 30.70 -22.55
N LEU A 6 9.87 31.42 -23.68
CA LEU A 6 9.99 30.81 -25.01
C LEU A 6 11.41 30.30 -25.29
N LYS A 7 12.44 30.99 -24.79
CA LYS A 7 13.83 30.48 -24.88
C LYS A 7 14.08 29.25 -24.02
N ARG A 8 13.55 29.19 -22.79
CA ARG A 8 13.69 28.01 -21.92
C ARG A 8 12.96 26.78 -22.49
N LYS A 9 11.77 26.94 -23.10
CA LYS A 9 11.07 25.86 -23.78
C LYS A 9 11.80 25.35 -25.04
N ARG A 10 12.47 26.22 -25.79
CA ARG A 10 13.28 25.81 -26.94
C ARG A 10 14.57 25.09 -26.55
N THR A 11 15.25 25.50 -25.49
CA THR A 11 16.48 24.86 -24.99
C THR A 11 16.19 23.46 -24.41
N PHE A 12 15.08 23.27 -23.75
CA PHE A 12 14.68 21.95 -23.22
C PHE A 12 14.31 20.96 -24.34
N ALA A 13 13.57 21.43 -25.35
CA ALA A 13 13.24 20.62 -26.54
C ALA A 13 14.46 20.27 -27.37
N GLN A 14 15.42 21.19 -27.52
CA GLN A 14 16.67 20.95 -28.25
C GLN A 14 17.62 20.01 -27.49
N SER A 15 17.68 20.07 -26.17
CA SER A 15 18.48 19.14 -25.37
C SER A 15 17.87 17.73 -25.40
N MET A 16 16.57 17.59 -25.45
CA MET A 16 15.88 16.30 -25.59
C MET A 16 16.09 15.69 -26.99
N LEU A 17 16.08 16.50 -28.05
CA LEU A 17 16.39 16.02 -29.41
C LEU A 17 17.85 15.60 -29.56
N PHE A 18 18.78 16.24 -28.85
CA PHE A 18 20.21 15.92 -28.95
C PHE A 18 20.57 14.59 -28.29
N VAL A 19 19.85 14.22 -27.22
CA VAL A 19 20.00 12.91 -26.55
C VAL A 19 19.46 11.77 -27.42
N VAL A 20 18.41 12.02 -28.20
CA VAL A 20 17.83 11.04 -29.14
C VAL A 20 18.71 10.79 -30.36
N PHE A 21 19.49 11.79 -30.79
CA PHE A 21 20.33 11.71 -32.01
C PHE A 21 21.68 10.99 -31.80
N LEU A 22 22.13 10.80 -30.55
CA LEU A 22 23.42 10.16 -30.24
C LEU A 22 23.36 8.62 -30.17
N LEU A 23 22.20 7.99 -30.40
CA LEU A 23 21.96 6.56 -30.23
C LEU A 23 21.89 5.73 -31.53
N SER A 24 22.25 6.28 -32.69
CA SER A 24 22.10 5.56 -33.98
C SER A 24 23.41 5.43 -34.76
N SER A 25 24.24 4.42 -34.41
CA SER A 25 25.19 3.82 -35.39
C SER A 25 25.91 2.58 -34.84
N THR A 26 25.65 1.35 -35.35
CA THR A 26 26.65 0.26 -35.45
C THR A 26 26.34 -0.75 -36.58
N LEU A 27 27.36 -1.35 -37.11
CA LEU A 27 27.51 -2.15 -38.34
C LEU A 27 27.31 -3.66 -38.12
N ALA A 28 26.95 -4.40 -39.15
CA ALA A 28 26.66 -5.84 -39.22
C ALA A 28 27.77 -6.71 -39.86
N PHE A 29 27.90 -7.95 -39.43
CA PHE A 29 28.70 -9.02 -40.08
C PHE A 29 27.85 -10.29 -40.34
N ALA A 30 28.22 -11.10 -41.36
CA ALA A 30 27.46 -12.24 -41.86
C ALA A 30 27.88 -13.59 -41.21
N GLN A 31 26.91 -14.46 -40.89
CA GLN A 31 27.11 -15.76 -40.24
C GLN A 31 26.40 -16.92 -40.94
N ASN A 32 26.78 -18.18 -40.70
CA ASN A 32 26.19 -19.41 -41.22
C ASN A 32 24.81 -19.74 -40.63
N LYS A 33 23.88 -20.17 -41.44
CA LYS A 33 22.47 -20.42 -41.05
C LYS A 33 22.26 -21.84 -40.56
N VAL A 34 21.81 -21.99 -39.29
CA VAL A 34 21.34 -23.23 -38.67
C VAL A 34 19.82 -23.21 -38.55
N THR A 35 19.17 -24.30 -38.93
CA THR A 35 17.70 -24.46 -38.91
C THR A 35 17.33 -25.77 -38.24
N GLY A 36 16.09 -25.92 -37.79
CA GLY A 36 15.57 -27.17 -37.23
C GLY A 36 14.15 -26.99 -36.69
N THR A 37 13.57 -28.08 -36.22
CA THR A 37 12.24 -28.12 -35.61
C THR A 37 12.37 -28.49 -34.15
N VAL A 38 11.65 -27.81 -33.28
CA VAL A 38 11.54 -28.12 -31.85
C VAL A 38 10.18 -28.72 -31.57
N THR A 39 10.17 -29.95 -31.03
CA THR A 39 8.97 -30.73 -30.70
C THR A 39 8.96 -31.09 -29.22
N ASP A 40 7.81 -31.47 -28.70
CA ASP A 40 7.69 -32.18 -27.43
C ASP A 40 7.95 -33.69 -27.60
N LYS A 41 7.83 -34.47 -26.49
CA LYS A 41 7.99 -35.94 -26.52
C LYS A 41 6.89 -36.66 -27.30
N SER A 42 5.75 -36.01 -27.55
CA SER A 42 4.65 -36.57 -28.36
C SER A 42 4.85 -36.31 -29.87
N GLY A 43 5.84 -35.46 -30.22
CA GLY A 43 6.14 -35.05 -31.59
C GLY A 43 5.38 -33.80 -32.02
N GLU A 44 4.69 -33.11 -31.11
CA GLU A 44 3.99 -31.87 -31.40
C GLU A 44 4.97 -30.68 -31.47
N PRO A 45 4.86 -29.82 -32.49
CA PRO A 45 5.77 -28.67 -32.65
C PRO A 45 5.56 -27.66 -31.54
N LEU A 46 6.65 -27.24 -30.89
CA LEU A 46 6.65 -26.23 -29.82
C LEU A 46 6.84 -24.83 -30.39
N ILE A 47 5.80 -24.02 -30.29
CA ILE A 47 5.74 -22.63 -30.77
C ILE A 47 6.32 -21.69 -29.71
N GLY A 48 7.23 -20.77 -30.09
CA GLY A 48 7.74 -19.76 -29.16
C GLY A 48 8.87 -20.24 -28.25
N VAL A 49 9.50 -21.36 -28.56
CA VAL A 49 10.74 -21.80 -27.88
C VAL A 49 11.84 -20.81 -28.17
N ASN A 50 12.49 -20.31 -27.13
CA ASN A 50 13.64 -19.43 -27.26
C ASN A 50 14.89 -20.26 -27.56
N VAL A 51 15.52 -20.03 -28.70
CA VAL A 51 16.75 -20.68 -29.18
C VAL A 51 17.87 -19.65 -29.14
N LEU A 52 18.84 -19.81 -28.24
CA LEU A 52 19.91 -18.85 -27.97
C LEU A 52 21.28 -19.51 -28.16
N GLU A 53 22.22 -18.85 -28.78
CA GLU A 53 23.64 -19.24 -28.80
C GLU A 53 24.28 -19.00 -27.43
N ALA A 54 24.90 -20.03 -26.85
CA ALA A 54 25.44 -19.99 -25.49
C ALA A 54 26.50 -18.89 -25.33
N GLY A 55 26.37 -18.07 -24.29
CA GLY A 55 27.31 -16.97 -24.02
C GLY A 55 27.13 -15.73 -24.89
N THR A 56 26.14 -15.71 -25.80
CA THR A 56 25.85 -14.59 -26.67
C THR A 56 24.39 -14.13 -26.51
N THR A 57 24.03 -13.08 -27.18
CA THR A 57 22.65 -12.61 -27.31
C THR A 57 22.01 -12.98 -28.67
N ASN A 58 22.73 -13.79 -29.46
CA ASN A 58 22.24 -14.27 -30.75
C ASN A 58 21.19 -15.36 -30.51
N GLY A 59 19.94 -15.08 -30.86
CA GLY A 59 18.86 -16.01 -30.65
C GLY A 59 17.63 -15.77 -31.51
N CYS A 60 16.73 -16.73 -31.57
CA CYS A 60 15.46 -16.64 -32.26
C CYS A 60 14.39 -17.39 -31.45
N ILE A 61 13.13 -17.28 -31.86
CA ILE A 61 12.02 -18.07 -31.33
C ILE A 61 11.46 -18.97 -32.43
N THR A 62 10.97 -20.16 -32.05
CA THR A 62 10.32 -21.07 -33.00
C THR A 62 8.99 -20.51 -33.50
N ASP A 63 8.70 -20.74 -34.77
CA ASP A 63 7.45 -20.38 -35.42
C ASP A 63 6.29 -21.34 -35.09
N VAL A 64 5.14 -21.18 -35.78
CA VAL A 64 3.93 -21.99 -35.58
C VAL A 64 4.10 -23.48 -35.91
N ASP A 65 5.09 -23.83 -36.70
CA ASP A 65 5.47 -25.22 -37.03
C ASP A 65 6.63 -25.71 -36.14
N GLY A 66 6.97 -24.98 -35.07
CA GLY A 66 8.10 -25.30 -34.19
C GLY A 66 9.47 -25.08 -34.85
N LYS A 67 9.54 -24.43 -36.03
CA LYS A 67 10.76 -24.25 -36.79
C LYS A 67 11.53 -23.02 -36.31
N TYR A 68 12.84 -23.12 -36.27
CA TYR A 68 13.73 -22.00 -35.95
C TYR A 68 14.81 -21.84 -37.03
N SER A 69 15.39 -20.65 -37.03
CA SER A 69 16.48 -20.32 -37.94
C SER A 69 17.39 -19.28 -37.31
N LEU A 70 18.64 -19.64 -37.08
CA LEU A 70 19.63 -18.79 -36.40
C LEU A 70 20.97 -18.85 -37.14
N ASN A 71 21.67 -17.75 -37.24
CA ASN A 71 23.02 -17.69 -37.81
C ASN A 71 24.02 -17.95 -36.66
N VAL A 72 24.66 -19.12 -36.65
CA VAL A 72 25.59 -19.58 -35.59
C VAL A 72 26.77 -20.30 -36.21
N GLU A 73 27.97 -20.14 -35.67
CA GLU A 73 29.15 -20.85 -36.12
C GLU A 73 29.15 -22.32 -35.70
N ARG A 74 29.76 -23.17 -36.53
CA ARG A 74 29.87 -24.60 -36.26
C ARG A 74 30.79 -24.84 -35.08
N GLY A 75 30.30 -25.59 -34.06
CA GLY A 75 31.04 -25.84 -32.81
C GLY A 75 30.48 -25.09 -31.61
N GLU A 76 29.68 -24.06 -31.79
CA GLU A 76 28.97 -23.33 -30.77
C GLU A 76 27.82 -24.16 -30.18
N THR A 77 27.26 -23.76 -29.06
CA THR A 77 26.18 -24.46 -28.37
C THR A 77 24.88 -23.65 -28.45
N LEU A 78 23.80 -24.25 -28.91
CA LEU A 78 22.46 -23.67 -28.87
C LEU A 78 21.76 -24.07 -27.59
N ILE A 79 21.10 -23.12 -26.97
CA ILE A 79 20.29 -23.26 -25.77
C ILE A 79 18.83 -23.12 -26.15
N PHE A 80 18.06 -24.20 -25.96
CA PHE A 80 16.62 -24.21 -26.16
C PHE A 80 15.92 -24.06 -24.81
N SER A 81 15.08 -23.04 -24.68
CA SER A 81 14.30 -22.80 -23.47
C SER A 81 12.88 -22.40 -23.79
N PHE A 82 11.92 -23.03 -23.10
CA PHE A 82 10.51 -22.78 -23.25
C PHE A 82 9.82 -22.89 -21.88
N ILE A 83 8.78 -22.08 -21.68
CA ILE A 83 8.04 -22.09 -20.40
C ILE A 83 7.34 -23.43 -20.23
N GLY A 84 7.65 -24.14 -19.15
CA GLY A 84 7.12 -25.48 -18.89
C GLY A 84 7.93 -26.64 -19.47
N TYR A 85 9.13 -26.36 -20.02
CA TYR A 85 10.02 -27.38 -20.57
C TYR A 85 11.44 -27.23 -20.02
N ASN A 86 12.13 -28.36 -19.85
CA ASN A 86 13.53 -28.39 -19.41
C ASN A 86 14.42 -27.76 -20.47
N LYS A 87 15.29 -26.86 -20.04
CA LYS A 87 16.32 -26.25 -20.87
C LYS A 87 17.22 -27.33 -21.48
N GLN A 88 17.45 -27.27 -22.80
CA GLN A 88 18.38 -28.16 -23.48
C GLN A 88 19.52 -27.40 -24.10
N GLU A 89 20.72 -27.97 -24.06
CA GLU A 89 21.92 -27.42 -24.67
C GLU A 89 22.41 -28.40 -25.74
N VAL A 90 22.47 -27.92 -27.01
CA VAL A 90 22.82 -28.78 -28.15
C VAL A 90 23.97 -28.13 -28.91
N LYS A 91 25.07 -28.85 -29.11
CA LYS A 91 26.21 -28.39 -29.86
C LYS A 91 25.95 -28.38 -31.36
N VAL A 92 26.28 -27.30 -32.06
CA VAL A 92 26.09 -27.12 -33.50
C VAL A 92 27.10 -27.98 -34.25
N THR A 93 26.67 -29.15 -34.67
CA THR A 93 27.48 -30.10 -35.46
C THR A 93 27.08 -30.12 -36.92
N GLN A 94 25.85 -29.71 -37.24
CA GLN A 94 25.25 -29.73 -38.61
C GLN A 94 24.33 -28.49 -38.79
N ASN A 95 23.90 -28.26 -40.02
CA ASN A 95 23.08 -27.08 -40.32
C ASN A 95 21.57 -27.28 -40.05
N ILE A 96 21.14 -28.53 -39.83
CA ILE A 96 19.76 -28.85 -39.45
C ILE A 96 19.85 -29.61 -38.14
N ILE A 97 19.20 -29.06 -37.06
CA ILE A 97 19.22 -29.63 -35.71
C ILE A 97 17.78 -29.64 -35.19
N ASP A 98 17.15 -30.81 -35.19
CA ASP A 98 15.85 -31.00 -34.57
C ASP A 98 16.02 -31.35 -33.09
N VAL A 99 15.17 -30.77 -32.23
CA VAL A 99 15.28 -30.89 -30.77
C VAL A 99 13.91 -31.33 -30.21
N THR A 100 13.91 -32.38 -29.39
CA THR A 100 12.74 -32.81 -28.64
C THR A 100 12.90 -32.35 -27.17
N MET A 101 12.07 -31.43 -26.73
CA MET A 101 12.08 -30.91 -25.38
C MET A 101 11.24 -31.83 -24.45
N SER A 102 11.70 -31.99 -23.23
CA SER A 102 10.91 -32.66 -22.18
C SER A 102 10.25 -31.61 -21.31
N GLU A 103 8.99 -31.82 -20.96
CA GLU A 103 8.26 -30.94 -20.04
C GLU A 103 9.05 -30.73 -18.74
N ASP A 104 9.13 -29.48 -18.34
CA ASP A 104 9.70 -29.12 -17.04
C ASP A 104 8.65 -29.29 -15.96
N THR A 105 8.75 -30.37 -15.22
CA THR A 105 7.91 -30.64 -14.05
C THR A 105 8.36 -29.89 -12.80
N GLU A 106 9.43 -29.06 -12.90
CA GLU A 106 10.02 -28.38 -11.77
C GLU A 106 9.72 -26.86 -11.75
N LEU A 107 8.66 -26.47 -11.05
CA LEU A 107 8.42 -25.11 -10.51
C LEU A 107 9.58 -24.58 -9.62
N LEU A 108 10.68 -25.32 -9.51
CA LEU A 108 11.73 -25.16 -8.50
C LEU A 108 12.94 -24.33 -8.97
N ASP A 109 13.07 -24.05 -10.26
CA ASP A 109 14.19 -23.22 -10.79
C ASP A 109 13.83 -21.74 -10.87
N GLU A 110 12.67 -21.34 -10.31
CA GLU A 110 12.29 -19.93 -10.22
C GLU A 110 13.30 -19.16 -9.35
N VAL A 111 13.85 -18.10 -9.92
CA VAL A 111 14.76 -17.18 -9.22
C VAL A 111 13.95 -16.21 -8.40
N VAL A 112 14.23 -16.15 -7.10
CA VAL A 112 13.58 -15.27 -6.15
C VAL A 112 14.53 -14.15 -5.73
N VAL A 113 14.04 -12.92 -5.67
CA VAL A 113 14.83 -11.79 -5.15
C VAL A 113 14.88 -11.88 -3.63
N ILE A 114 16.11 -11.90 -3.06
CA ILE A 114 16.38 -12.07 -1.63
C ILE A 114 17.03 -10.83 -0.99
N GLY A 115 16.63 -9.63 -1.41
CA GLY A 115 17.28 -8.39 -1.05
C GLY A 115 18.38 -8.03 -2.04
N TYR A 116 19.63 -7.87 -1.59
CA TYR A 116 20.78 -7.56 -2.45
C TYR A 116 21.29 -8.81 -3.20
N GLY A 117 20.45 -9.35 -4.09
CA GLY A 117 20.76 -10.53 -4.90
C GLY A 117 19.53 -11.38 -5.18
N SER A 118 19.74 -12.45 -5.92
CA SER A 118 18.70 -13.42 -6.26
C SER A 118 19.22 -14.83 -6.00
N MET A 119 18.31 -15.74 -5.67
CA MET A 119 18.62 -17.14 -5.37
C MET A 119 17.57 -18.06 -5.98
N SER A 120 17.97 -19.27 -6.37
CA SER A 120 16.97 -20.28 -6.78
C SER A 120 16.03 -20.58 -5.61
N ARG A 121 14.74 -20.72 -5.88
CA ARG A 121 13.72 -21.06 -4.88
C ARG A 121 14.05 -22.33 -4.09
N LYS A 122 14.76 -23.28 -4.72
CA LYS A 122 15.26 -24.50 -4.05
C LYS A 122 16.17 -24.20 -2.85
N ASP A 123 17.03 -23.19 -3.00
CA ASP A 123 18.06 -22.85 -2.02
C ASP A 123 17.58 -21.79 -1.00
N VAL A 124 16.40 -21.18 -1.18
CA VAL A 124 15.85 -20.17 -0.26
C VAL A 124 15.48 -20.80 1.08
N THR A 125 16.00 -20.25 2.19
CA THR A 125 15.76 -20.71 3.57
C THR A 125 14.72 -19.88 4.31
N SER A 126 14.27 -18.75 3.74
CA SER A 126 13.40 -17.75 4.36
C SER A 126 12.00 -17.75 3.73
N SER A 127 11.05 -17.06 4.38
CA SER A 127 9.67 -16.93 3.93
C SER A 127 9.49 -15.77 2.95
N ILE A 128 9.40 -16.08 1.66
CA ILE A 128 9.21 -15.12 0.58
C ILE A 128 8.05 -15.57 -0.31
N THR A 129 7.12 -14.67 -0.60
CA THR A 129 6.02 -14.89 -1.55
C THR A 129 6.16 -13.94 -2.73
N THR A 130 6.30 -14.50 -3.93
CA THR A 130 6.33 -13.76 -5.20
C THR A 130 4.95 -13.76 -5.83
N VAL A 131 4.44 -12.59 -6.20
CA VAL A 131 3.20 -12.42 -6.97
C VAL A 131 3.54 -11.75 -8.30
N LYS A 132 3.41 -12.49 -9.39
CA LYS A 132 3.67 -11.98 -10.75
C LYS A 132 2.53 -11.06 -11.21
N ALA A 133 2.80 -10.21 -12.19
CA ALA A 133 1.86 -9.21 -12.71
C ALA A 133 0.51 -9.79 -13.15
N ASP A 134 0.50 -10.98 -13.76
CA ASP A 134 -0.70 -11.68 -14.23
C ASP A 134 -1.60 -12.20 -13.08
N LYS A 135 -1.04 -12.34 -11.87
CA LYS A 135 -1.74 -12.79 -10.66
C LYS A 135 -2.18 -11.65 -9.74
N LEU A 136 -1.75 -10.43 -10.00
CA LEU A 136 -2.17 -9.25 -9.26
C LEU A 136 -3.66 -8.93 -9.51
N ASN A 137 -4.30 -8.25 -8.56
CA ASN A 137 -5.68 -7.82 -8.74
C ASN A 137 -5.79 -6.78 -9.86
N VAL A 138 -6.83 -6.88 -10.69
CA VAL A 138 -7.15 -5.92 -11.76
C VAL A 138 -8.24 -4.98 -11.27
N GLY A 139 -8.03 -3.66 -11.39
CA GLY A 139 -8.99 -2.67 -10.90
C GLY A 139 -8.44 -1.25 -10.98
N VAL A 140 -9.23 -0.29 -10.47
CA VAL A 140 -8.84 1.12 -10.34
C VAL A 140 -8.04 1.29 -9.05
N PHE A 141 -6.73 1.10 -9.12
CA PHE A 141 -5.83 1.24 -7.98
C PHE A 141 -4.94 2.47 -8.12
N SER A 142 -4.94 3.32 -7.11
CA SER A 142 -3.98 4.43 -7.00
C SER A 142 -2.61 3.99 -6.48
N ASP A 143 -2.53 2.80 -5.90
CA ASP A 143 -1.37 2.26 -5.20
C ASP A 143 -1.18 0.78 -5.56
N ALA A 144 0.06 0.39 -5.89
CA ALA A 144 0.39 -0.98 -6.28
C ALA A 144 0.20 -2.01 -5.14
N ALA A 145 0.30 -1.59 -3.88
CA ALA A 145 0.10 -2.48 -2.75
C ALA A 145 -1.35 -2.99 -2.66
N SER A 146 -2.34 -2.17 -3.06
CA SER A 146 -3.75 -2.57 -3.09
C SER A 146 -4.00 -3.77 -4.02
N MET A 147 -3.14 -3.96 -5.03
CA MET A 147 -3.22 -5.11 -5.95
C MET A 147 -2.87 -6.45 -5.27
N LEU A 148 -2.26 -6.40 -4.07
CA LEU A 148 -1.88 -7.57 -3.27
C LEU A 148 -2.97 -8.03 -2.31
N GLN A 149 -4.07 -7.30 -2.15
CA GLN A 149 -5.14 -7.64 -1.20
C GLN A 149 -5.59 -9.10 -1.40
N GLY A 150 -5.49 -9.93 -0.33
CA GLY A 150 -5.83 -11.34 -0.35
C GLY A 150 -4.91 -12.28 -1.17
N LYS A 151 -3.87 -11.75 -1.82
CA LYS A 151 -2.92 -12.57 -2.62
C LYS A 151 -1.79 -13.19 -1.80
N VAL A 152 -1.51 -12.65 -0.62
CA VAL A 152 -0.42 -13.10 0.27
C VAL A 152 -0.99 -13.40 1.65
N ALA A 153 -0.78 -14.62 2.14
CA ALA A 153 -1.18 -14.99 3.49
C ALA A 153 -0.41 -14.17 4.54
N GLY A 154 -1.11 -13.70 5.59
CA GLY A 154 -0.55 -12.84 6.64
C GLY A 154 -0.42 -11.36 6.28
N LEU A 155 -0.67 -10.97 5.03
CA LEU A 155 -0.74 -9.57 4.60
C LEU A 155 -2.21 -9.09 4.63
N THR A 156 -2.50 -8.15 5.49
CA THR A 156 -3.82 -7.51 5.60
C THR A 156 -3.75 -6.12 4.96
N ILE A 157 -4.62 -5.87 4.01
CA ILE A 157 -4.75 -4.59 3.32
C ILE A 157 -6.19 -4.14 3.44
N THR A 158 -6.41 -2.95 4.00
CA THR A 158 -7.69 -2.24 3.96
C THR A 158 -7.59 -1.18 2.88
N SER A 159 -8.31 -1.36 1.79
CA SER A 159 -8.26 -0.43 0.66
C SER A 159 -9.02 0.86 0.96
N SER A 160 -8.58 1.97 0.35
CA SER A 160 -9.31 3.23 0.39
C SER A 160 -10.09 3.44 -0.91
N ALA A 161 -11.38 3.70 -0.79
CA ALA A 161 -12.22 4.09 -1.91
C ALA A 161 -12.08 5.58 -2.29
N ASP A 162 -11.58 6.41 -1.36
CA ASP A 162 -11.22 7.80 -1.63
C ASP A 162 -10.12 7.88 -2.71
N PRO A 163 -10.31 8.64 -3.81
CA PRO A 163 -9.25 8.85 -4.81
C PRO A 163 -7.93 9.34 -4.22
N ASN A 164 -7.99 10.12 -3.15
CA ASN A 164 -6.86 10.75 -2.48
C ASN A 164 -6.32 9.92 -1.28
N GLY A 165 -7.04 8.85 -0.89
CA GLY A 165 -6.71 8.03 0.26
C GLY A 165 -5.64 6.97 -0.05
N SER A 166 -4.87 6.61 0.97
CA SER A 166 -3.91 5.51 0.92
C SER A 166 -4.45 4.26 1.62
N PRO A 167 -4.09 3.05 1.18
CA PRO A 167 -4.47 1.82 1.88
C PRO A 167 -3.75 1.71 3.23
N SER A 168 -4.40 1.06 4.19
CA SER A 168 -3.73 0.61 5.42
C SER A 168 -3.19 -0.81 5.21
N ILE A 169 -1.91 -1.02 5.52
CA ILE A 169 -1.22 -2.28 5.22
C ILE A 169 -0.51 -2.78 6.47
N THR A 170 -0.80 -4.02 6.85
CA THR A 170 -0.19 -4.67 8.01
C THR A 170 0.26 -6.07 7.65
N LEU A 171 1.47 -6.47 8.04
CA LEU A 171 2.01 -7.81 7.84
C LEU A 171 2.24 -8.50 9.19
N ARG A 172 1.55 -9.64 9.40
CA ARG A 172 1.65 -10.44 10.63
C ARG A 172 1.34 -9.64 11.91
N GLY A 173 0.32 -8.76 11.83
CA GLY A 173 -0.18 -7.96 12.94
C GLY A 173 0.69 -6.75 13.30
N ALA A 174 0.12 -5.86 14.09
CA ALA A 174 0.78 -4.65 14.58
C ALA A 174 1.96 -4.99 15.50
N SER A 175 3.07 -4.29 15.36
CA SER A 175 4.31 -4.51 16.11
C SER A 175 4.90 -3.24 16.71
N SER A 176 4.12 -2.17 16.78
CA SER A 176 4.48 -0.91 17.44
C SER A 176 3.24 -0.32 18.12
N LEU A 177 3.43 0.60 19.04
CA LEU A 177 2.39 1.47 19.58
C LEU A 177 2.37 2.83 18.87
N ARG A 178 3.15 3.02 17.82
CA ARG A 178 3.16 4.22 16.97
C ARG A 178 2.52 3.88 15.62
N GLU A 179 1.70 4.79 15.15
CA GLU A 179 0.96 4.62 13.89
C GLU A 179 1.77 4.97 12.64
N GLY A 180 1.16 4.80 11.49
CA GLY A 180 1.76 5.15 10.19
C GLY A 180 2.93 4.27 9.79
N ALA A 181 4.07 4.87 9.44
CA ALA A 181 5.25 4.16 8.95
C ALA A 181 5.83 3.15 9.96
N ALA A 182 5.63 3.36 11.28
CA ALA A 182 6.08 2.45 12.31
C ALA A 182 5.38 1.08 12.30
N MET A 183 4.21 0.97 11.68
CA MET A 183 3.43 -0.27 11.54
C MET A 183 3.39 -0.82 10.11
N SER A 184 3.82 -0.03 9.12
CA SER A 184 3.72 -0.39 7.70
C SER A 184 4.94 -1.17 7.22
N PRO A 185 4.80 -2.09 6.24
CA PRO A 185 5.92 -2.73 5.57
C PRO A 185 6.81 -1.71 4.86
N TYR A 186 8.10 -2.04 4.74
CA TYR A 186 9.07 -1.21 4.05
C TYR A 186 9.11 -1.52 2.55
N TYR A 187 9.12 -0.50 1.70
CA TYR A 187 9.13 -0.67 0.25
C TYR A 187 10.53 -0.59 -0.33
N VAL A 188 10.80 -1.47 -1.29
CA VAL A 188 12.02 -1.48 -2.10
C VAL A 188 11.60 -1.57 -3.57
N ILE A 189 11.99 -0.62 -4.40
CA ILE A 189 11.62 -0.59 -5.82
C ILE A 189 12.87 -0.76 -6.67
N ASP A 190 12.91 -1.82 -7.48
CA ASP A 190 14.09 -2.19 -8.30
C ASP A 190 15.41 -2.22 -7.51
N GLY A 191 15.35 -2.64 -6.24
CA GLY A 191 16.51 -2.70 -5.36
C GLY A 191 16.91 -1.34 -4.76
N ILE A 192 16.12 -0.28 -4.90
CA ILE A 192 16.30 1.00 -4.20
C ILE A 192 15.35 1.04 -3.01
N PRO A 193 15.87 1.11 -1.78
CA PRO A 193 15.04 1.13 -0.57
C PRO A 193 14.40 2.50 -0.31
N GLY A 194 13.23 2.53 0.34
CA GLY A 194 12.56 3.73 0.84
C GLY A 194 11.77 4.54 -0.19
N VAL A 195 11.68 4.06 -1.42
CA VAL A 195 10.96 4.77 -2.50
C VAL A 195 9.45 4.75 -2.25
N ASP A 196 8.80 5.90 -2.46
CA ASP A 196 7.34 6.00 -2.41
C ASP A 196 6.71 5.13 -3.52
N ILE A 197 5.87 4.18 -3.13
CA ILE A 197 5.21 3.23 -4.03
C ILE A 197 4.39 3.92 -5.13
N SER A 198 3.90 5.13 -4.89
CA SER A 198 3.14 5.93 -5.86
C SER A 198 3.98 6.44 -7.05
N MET A 199 5.31 6.32 -6.96
CA MET A 199 6.23 6.62 -8.06
C MET A 199 6.18 5.59 -9.20
N VAL A 200 5.60 4.40 -8.94
CA VAL A 200 5.47 3.33 -9.92
C VAL A 200 4.02 3.19 -10.34
N ALA A 201 3.79 3.23 -11.66
CA ALA A 201 2.48 2.90 -12.20
C ALA A 201 2.20 1.39 -12.04
N PRO A 202 0.97 0.98 -11.66
CA PRO A 202 0.59 -0.44 -11.57
C PRO A 202 0.90 -1.26 -12.83
N ASP A 203 0.71 -0.66 -14.00
CA ASP A 203 0.98 -1.29 -15.31
C ASP A 203 2.47 -1.57 -15.58
N ASP A 204 3.39 -0.91 -14.87
CA ASP A 204 4.83 -1.08 -15.04
C ASP A 204 5.41 -2.20 -14.16
N ILE A 205 4.60 -2.84 -13.32
CA ILE A 205 5.04 -3.90 -12.41
C ILE A 205 5.22 -5.21 -13.17
N GLU A 206 6.33 -5.91 -12.92
CA GLU A 206 6.61 -7.28 -13.37
C GLU A 206 6.27 -8.31 -12.29
N SER A 207 6.71 -8.05 -11.05
CA SER A 207 6.42 -8.88 -9.89
C SER A 207 6.50 -8.08 -8.60
N ILE A 208 5.86 -8.61 -7.55
CA ILE A 208 6.00 -8.11 -6.19
C ILE A 208 6.41 -9.28 -5.29
N ASP A 209 7.54 -9.11 -4.57
CA ASP A 209 8.03 -10.08 -3.60
C ASP A 209 7.74 -9.56 -2.19
N VAL A 210 7.07 -10.38 -1.38
CA VAL A 210 6.75 -10.04 0.02
C VAL A 210 7.63 -10.89 0.94
N LEU A 211 8.55 -10.24 1.66
CA LEU A 211 9.44 -10.82 2.65
C LEU A 211 8.75 -10.76 4.01
N ARG A 212 8.41 -11.94 4.56
CA ARG A 212 7.51 -12.03 5.72
C ARG A 212 8.19 -12.37 7.04
N ASP A 213 9.37 -13.00 7.02
CA ASP A 213 10.08 -13.39 8.22
C ASP A 213 11.35 -12.56 8.47
N ALA A 214 11.83 -12.59 9.71
CA ALA A 214 13.01 -11.81 10.10
C ALA A 214 14.29 -12.26 9.40
N THR A 215 14.37 -13.46 8.85
CA THR A 215 15.56 -13.96 8.14
C THR A 215 15.62 -13.45 6.71
N ALA A 216 14.45 -13.28 6.04
CA ALA A 216 14.34 -12.61 4.76
C ALA A 216 14.62 -11.12 4.87
N THR A 217 14.13 -10.49 5.96
CA THR A 217 14.13 -9.03 6.13
C THR A 217 15.35 -8.49 6.85
N ALA A 218 16.16 -9.34 7.52
CA ALA A 218 17.32 -8.92 8.32
C ALA A 218 18.33 -8.07 7.55
N ILE A 219 18.44 -8.29 6.24
CA ILE A 219 19.35 -7.51 5.38
C ILE A 219 18.92 -6.03 5.27
N TYR A 220 17.64 -5.70 5.54
CA TYR A 220 17.10 -4.34 5.60
C TYR A 220 17.08 -3.78 7.03
N GLY A 221 17.45 -4.57 8.04
CA GLY A 221 17.74 -4.18 9.41
C GLY A 221 16.62 -3.44 10.13
N SER A 222 16.92 -2.23 10.54
CA SER A 222 16.04 -1.37 11.36
C SER A 222 14.79 -0.82 10.64
N LYS A 223 14.59 -1.11 9.38
CA LYS A 223 13.42 -0.67 8.60
C LYS A 223 12.44 -1.82 8.33
N ALA A 224 12.78 -3.04 8.75
CA ALA A 224 12.16 -4.26 8.28
C ALA A 224 11.32 -5.02 9.33
N ALA A 225 11.09 -4.44 10.50
CA ALA A 225 10.30 -5.06 11.59
C ALA A 225 8.88 -5.47 11.16
N ASN A 226 8.30 -4.74 10.20
CA ASN A 226 6.96 -4.98 9.67
C ASN A 226 6.96 -5.71 8.33
N GLY A 227 8.10 -6.32 7.93
CA GLY A 227 8.27 -6.94 6.63
C GLY A 227 8.73 -5.98 5.54
N VAL A 228 9.04 -6.54 4.38
CA VAL A 228 9.50 -5.80 3.20
C VAL A 228 8.70 -6.21 1.98
N ILE A 229 8.29 -5.23 1.19
CA ILE A 229 7.63 -5.42 -0.10
C ILE A 229 8.58 -4.93 -1.18
N ILE A 230 9.09 -5.85 -2.01
CA ILE A 230 9.98 -5.55 -3.13
C ILE A 230 9.15 -5.51 -4.40
N ILE A 231 9.18 -4.39 -5.11
CA ILE A 231 8.50 -4.21 -6.38
C ILE A 231 9.55 -4.26 -7.48
N ASN A 232 9.43 -5.26 -8.33
CA ASN A 232 10.24 -5.39 -9.52
C ASN A 232 9.42 -4.88 -10.71
N THR A 233 10.00 -3.94 -11.42
CA THR A 233 9.31 -3.35 -12.57
C THR A 233 9.84 -3.93 -13.87
N LYS A 234 9.03 -3.83 -14.92
CA LYS A 234 9.38 -4.27 -16.28
C LYS A 234 10.69 -3.63 -16.72
N LYS A 235 11.55 -4.42 -17.38
CA LYS A 235 12.87 -4.00 -17.89
C LYS A 235 12.99 -4.36 -19.36
N GLY A 236 13.91 -3.73 -20.07
CA GLY A 236 14.33 -4.18 -21.38
C GLY A 236 15.04 -5.53 -21.28
N LYS A 237 14.85 -6.40 -22.26
CA LYS A 237 15.52 -7.71 -22.34
C LYS A 237 16.66 -7.67 -23.37
N ASN A 238 17.79 -8.27 -23.04
CA ASN A 238 18.91 -8.41 -23.98
C ASN A 238 18.53 -9.32 -25.15
N GLY A 239 19.05 -9.04 -26.34
CA GLY A 239 18.82 -9.87 -27.52
C GLY A 239 17.45 -9.71 -28.18
N MET A 240 16.65 -8.73 -27.75
CA MET A 240 15.45 -8.35 -28.50
C MET A 240 15.87 -7.56 -29.75
N GLU A 241 15.92 -8.20 -30.91
CA GLU A 241 16.09 -7.51 -32.19
C GLU A 241 14.92 -6.57 -32.54
N ARG A 242 13.88 -6.57 -31.69
CA ARG A 242 12.63 -5.85 -31.91
C ARG A 242 12.29 -5.01 -30.70
N THR A 243 11.92 -3.76 -30.92
CA THR A 243 11.34 -2.89 -29.89
C THR A 243 9.88 -3.28 -29.67
N ASN A 244 9.54 -3.60 -28.44
CA ASN A 244 8.17 -3.86 -28.04
C ASN A 244 7.53 -2.57 -27.50
N VAL A 245 6.41 -2.18 -28.10
CA VAL A 245 5.58 -1.07 -27.64
C VAL A 245 4.28 -1.65 -27.14
N SER A 246 3.90 -1.32 -25.92
CA SER A 246 2.62 -1.75 -25.36
C SER A 246 1.79 -0.55 -24.93
N TYR A 247 0.50 -0.65 -25.19
CA TYR A 247 -0.51 0.25 -24.67
C TYR A 247 -1.46 -0.54 -23.79
N SER A 248 -1.76 -0.03 -22.59
CA SER A 248 -2.87 -0.49 -21.78
C SER A 248 -3.72 0.69 -21.33
N GLY A 249 -5.03 0.54 -21.41
CA GLY A 249 -5.93 1.59 -20.99
C GLY A 249 -7.29 1.03 -20.59
N TYR A 250 -7.99 1.76 -19.71
CA TYR A 250 -9.35 1.42 -19.33
C TYR A 250 -10.20 2.66 -19.03
N VAL A 251 -11.51 2.45 -19.11
CA VAL A 251 -12.55 3.32 -18.57
C VAL A 251 -13.29 2.55 -17.49
N ALA A 252 -13.49 3.16 -16.33
CA ALA A 252 -14.16 2.57 -15.19
C ALA A 252 -15.32 3.43 -14.72
N PHE A 253 -16.40 2.77 -14.30
CA PHE A 253 -17.62 3.36 -13.76
C PHE A 253 -17.78 2.88 -12.33
N ASP A 254 -17.67 3.81 -11.38
CA ASP A 254 -17.76 3.55 -9.95
C ASP A 254 -19.15 3.99 -9.46
N ASN A 255 -19.91 3.06 -8.89
CA ASN A 255 -21.20 3.31 -8.26
C ASN A 255 -21.12 2.94 -6.79
N ILE A 256 -21.79 3.70 -5.92
CA ILE A 256 -21.81 3.38 -4.48
C ILE A 256 -22.34 1.96 -4.24
N LEU A 257 -21.70 1.25 -3.32
CA LEU A 257 -22.07 -0.12 -2.98
C LEU A 257 -23.31 -0.18 -2.07
N LYS A 258 -23.38 0.70 -1.08
CA LYS A 258 -24.46 0.77 -0.08
C LYS A 258 -24.64 2.22 0.39
N LYS A 259 -25.87 2.62 0.68
CA LYS A 259 -26.26 3.88 1.32
C LYS A 259 -26.72 3.61 2.76
N MET A 260 -26.63 4.62 3.62
CA MET A 260 -27.22 4.56 4.96
C MET A 260 -28.74 4.67 4.88
N ASP A 261 -29.45 3.91 5.69
CA ASP A 261 -30.93 3.93 5.77
C ASP A 261 -31.40 5.09 6.66
N MET A 262 -31.26 6.31 6.13
CA MET A 262 -31.63 7.53 6.82
C MET A 262 -33.16 7.75 6.75
N ALA A 263 -33.69 8.45 7.75
CA ALA A 263 -35.09 8.86 7.74
C ALA A 263 -35.39 9.83 6.59
N THR A 264 -36.54 9.66 5.93
CA THR A 264 -37.05 10.65 4.95
C THR A 264 -37.71 11.82 5.67
N ALA A 265 -38.01 12.91 4.96
CA ALA A 265 -38.74 14.04 5.53
C ALA A 265 -40.10 13.61 6.08
N ASP A 266 -40.79 12.72 5.34
CA ASP A 266 -42.09 12.21 5.76
C ASP A 266 -41.99 11.33 7.00
N ASP A 267 -40.94 10.50 7.14
CA ASP A 267 -40.67 9.73 8.35
C ASP A 267 -40.48 10.64 9.57
N LEU A 268 -39.68 11.73 9.43
CA LEU A 268 -39.45 12.70 10.50
C LEU A 268 -40.72 13.45 10.90
N ARG A 269 -41.51 13.90 9.92
CA ARG A 269 -42.80 14.58 10.17
C ARG A 269 -43.82 13.65 10.88
N ALA A 270 -43.90 12.40 10.41
CA ALA A 270 -44.75 11.41 11.01
C ALA A 270 -44.36 11.10 12.46
N TYR A 271 -43.04 10.93 12.71
CA TYR A 271 -42.48 10.69 14.07
C TYR A 271 -42.72 11.88 14.99
N ALA A 272 -42.48 13.11 14.55
CA ALA A 272 -42.70 14.33 15.31
C ALA A 272 -44.20 14.47 15.69
N LYS A 273 -45.10 14.29 14.71
CA LYS A 273 -46.56 14.34 14.91
C LYS A 273 -47.02 13.28 15.92
N LYS A 274 -46.56 12.02 15.78
CA LYS A 274 -46.91 10.92 16.66
C LYS A 274 -46.53 11.16 18.12
N ASN A 275 -45.40 11.83 18.33
CA ASN A 275 -44.81 12.03 19.67
C ASN A 275 -45.05 13.47 20.21
N GLY A 276 -45.83 14.31 19.51
CA GLY A 276 -46.11 15.69 19.94
C GLY A 276 -44.87 16.60 19.94
N LEU A 277 -43.88 16.26 19.07
CA LEU A 277 -42.62 17.00 18.93
C LEU A 277 -42.70 18.02 17.79
N THR A 278 -41.88 19.05 17.85
CA THR A 278 -41.71 20.04 16.80
C THR A 278 -40.40 19.76 16.04
N LEU A 279 -40.45 19.71 14.73
CA LEU A 279 -39.25 19.65 13.89
C LEU A 279 -38.60 21.04 13.84
N ALA A 280 -37.28 21.04 14.13
CA ALA A 280 -36.51 22.26 13.95
C ALA A 280 -36.31 22.54 12.43
N ASN A 281 -36.67 23.75 11.98
CA ASN A 281 -36.42 24.22 10.61
C ASN A 281 -37.09 23.40 9.49
N ASP A 282 -38.33 22.88 9.68
CA ASP A 282 -39.03 22.24 8.56
C ASP A 282 -39.46 23.30 7.51
N GLN A 283 -38.85 23.26 6.33
CA GLN A 283 -39.16 24.16 5.20
C GLN A 283 -39.99 23.44 4.12
N GLY A 284 -40.65 22.33 4.43
CA GLY A 284 -41.54 21.62 3.53
C GLY A 284 -40.85 20.73 2.44
N ALA A 285 -39.54 20.73 2.37
CA ALA A 285 -38.78 19.94 1.39
C ALA A 285 -38.82 18.43 1.69
N ASN A 286 -38.37 17.64 0.72
CA ASN A 286 -38.09 16.21 0.86
C ASN A 286 -36.84 15.88 0.07
N THR A 287 -35.65 16.25 0.63
CA THR A 287 -34.35 16.16 -0.04
C THR A 287 -33.63 14.88 0.36
N ASN A 288 -33.23 14.08 -0.60
CA ASN A 288 -32.33 12.94 -0.37
C ASN A 288 -30.85 13.40 -0.50
N TRP A 289 -30.22 13.76 0.60
CA TRP A 289 -28.88 14.32 0.61
C TRP A 289 -27.81 13.38 0.13
N GLN A 290 -27.99 12.05 0.31
CA GLN A 290 -27.05 11.07 -0.25
C GLN A 290 -27.07 11.08 -1.78
N ASP A 291 -28.24 11.24 -2.41
CA ASP A 291 -28.36 11.36 -3.87
C ASP A 291 -27.81 12.69 -4.41
N GLU A 292 -27.96 13.76 -3.64
CA GLU A 292 -27.42 15.07 -4.01
C GLU A 292 -25.88 15.10 -3.98
N VAL A 293 -25.24 14.38 -3.06
CA VAL A 293 -23.79 14.37 -2.86
C VAL A 293 -23.07 13.32 -3.70
N LEU A 294 -23.71 12.16 -3.88
CA LEU A 294 -23.10 11.03 -4.56
C LEU A 294 -23.32 11.07 -6.08
N ARG A 295 -22.41 10.45 -6.82
CA ARG A 295 -22.49 10.31 -8.28
C ARG A 295 -21.93 8.97 -8.73
N THR A 296 -22.28 8.58 -9.97
CA THR A 296 -21.45 7.62 -10.72
C THR A 296 -20.15 8.32 -11.11
N ALA A 297 -19.02 7.82 -10.64
CA ALA A 297 -17.72 8.38 -10.96
C ALA A 297 -17.13 7.66 -12.17
N ILE A 298 -16.50 8.44 -13.08
CA ILE A 298 -15.83 7.90 -14.27
C ILE A 298 -14.34 8.11 -14.12
N SER A 299 -13.60 7.01 -14.16
CA SER A 299 -12.14 7.03 -14.04
C SER A 299 -11.49 6.45 -15.30
N THR A 300 -10.33 6.98 -15.69
CA THR A 300 -9.56 6.48 -16.84
C THR A 300 -8.10 6.29 -16.48
N ASN A 301 -7.47 5.32 -17.14
CA ASN A 301 -6.03 5.11 -17.06
C ASN A 301 -5.49 4.79 -18.46
N HIS A 302 -4.34 5.35 -18.78
CA HIS A 302 -3.64 5.16 -20.04
C HIS A 302 -2.16 4.95 -19.76
N ASN A 303 -1.62 3.82 -20.16
CA ASN A 303 -0.21 3.48 -20.01
C ASN A 303 0.39 3.13 -21.38
N ILE A 304 1.47 3.78 -21.72
CA ILE A 304 2.27 3.46 -22.89
C ILE A 304 3.66 3.06 -22.38
N SER A 305 4.15 1.90 -22.78
CA SER A 305 5.51 1.50 -22.47
C SER A 305 6.25 1.00 -23.70
N ILE A 306 7.54 1.33 -23.75
CA ILE A 306 8.46 0.95 -24.81
C ILE A 306 9.62 0.23 -24.12
N ASN A 307 9.90 -0.99 -24.54
CA ASN A 307 11.04 -1.73 -24.06
C ASN A 307 11.76 -2.44 -25.21
N GLY A 308 13.06 -2.59 -25.07
CA GLY A 308 13.88 -3.23 -26.09
C GLY A 308 15.33 -3.38 -25.62
N GLY A 309 16.16 -3.91 -26.48
CA GLY A 309 17.59 -4.02 -26.21
C GLY A 309 18.39 -4.57 -27.38
N ALA A 310 19.53 -3.99 -27.63
CA ALA A 310 20.58 -4.54 -28.49
C ALA A 310 21.51 -5.45 -27.66
N GLN A 311 22.59 -5.97 -28.26
CA GLN A 311 23.50 -6.93 -27.61
C GLN A 311 24.00 -6.51 -26.21
N LYS A 312 24.27 -5.23 -26.00
CA LYS A 312 24.89 -4.70 -24.76
C LYS A 312 24.05 -3.69 -24.02
N THR A 313 23.02 -3.14 -24.63
CA THR A 313 22.23 -2.06 -24.06
C THR A 313 20.76 -2.43 -24.07
N THR A 314 20.12 -2.34 -22.93
CA THR A 314 18.67 -2.49 -22.77
C THR A 314 18.07 -1.16 -22.34
N TYR A 315 16.86 -0.89 -22.79
CA TYR A 315 16.12 0.31 -22.42
C TYR A 315 14.66 0.01 -22.15
N MET A 316 14.09 0.83 -21.30
CA MET A 316 12.66 0.85 -21.00
C MET A 316 12.25 2.30 -20.76
N ALA A 317 11.12 2.69 -21.31
CA ALA A 317 10.46 3.96 -20.99
C ALA A 317 8.96 3.73 -20.88
N SER A 318 8.31 4.38 -19.91
CA SER A 318 6.85 4.35 -19.76
C SER A 318 6.30 5.72 -19.43
N LEU A 319 5.06 5.93 -19.85
CA LEU A 319 4.22 7.09 -19.55
C LEU A 319 2.85 6.57 -19.13
N ASN A 320 2.46 6.87 -17.88
CA ASN A 320 1.15 6.53 -17.36
C ASN A 320 0.41 7.80 -16.95
N TYR A 321 -0.81 7.95 -17.46
CA TYR A 321 -1.74 8.99 -17.04
C TYR A 321 -3.00 8.35 -16.46
N MET A 322 -3.36 8.77 -15.25
CA MET A 322 -4.55 8.32 -14.54
C MET A 322 -5.38 9.54 -14.14
N ASP A 323 -6.69 9.48 -14.44
CA ASP A 323 -7.71 10.38 -13.91
C ASP A 323 -8.70 9.54 -13.10
N ARG A 324 -8.67 9.67 -11.77
CA ARG A 324 -9.55 8.95 -10.84
C ARG A 324 -10.53 9.94 -10.21
N GLN A 325 -11.80 9.70 -10.42
CA GLN A 325 -12.89 10.44 -9.78
C GLN A 325 -13.45 9.64 -8.60
N GLY A 326 -13.88 10.34 -7.56
CA GLY A 326 -14.58 9.74 -6.44
C GLY A 326 -16.10 9.76 -6.61
N VAL A 327 -16.77 8.81 -5.93
CA VAL A 327 -18.25 8.75 -5.88
C VAL A 327 -18.85 9.91 -5.11
N VAL A 328 -18.08 10.59 -4.27
CA VAL A 328 -18.44 11.88 -3.66
C VAL A 328 -18.09 13.00 -4.63
N LYS A 329 -19.07 13.85 -4.98
CA LYS A 329 -18.86 15.03 -5.84
C LYS A 329 -17.72 15.90 -5.29
N GLY A 330 -16.90 16.49 -6.16
CA GLY A 330 -15.76 17.34 -5.76
C GLY A 330 -14.46 16.59 -5.48
N SER A 331 -14.47 15.28 -5.20
CA SER A 331 -13.23 14.51 -4.97
C SER A 331 -12.67 13.91 -6.25
N LYS A 332 -11.38 14.12 -6.51
CA LYS A 332 -10.66 13.52 -7.67
C LYS A 332 -9.14 13.57 -7.52
N MET A 333 -8.45 12.73 -8.26
CA MET A 333 -6.99 12.71 -8.40
C MET A 333 -6.58 12.47 -9.84
N ASN A 334 -5.67 13.30 -10.36
CA ASN A 334 -4.99 13.06 -11.62
C ASN A 334 -3.51 12.79 -11.32
N ARG A 335 -2.91 11.86 -12.05
CA ARG A 335 -1.50 11.52 -11.88
C ARG A 335 -0.86 11.19 -13.22
N LEU A 336 0.30 11.77 -13.45
CA LEU A 336 1.19 11.46 -14.54
C LEU A 336 2.48 10.85 -13.96
N ASN A 337 2.79 9.62 -14.34
CA ASN A 337 4.05 8.97 -14.02
C ASN A 337 4.87 8.83 -15.30
N VAL A 338 6.14 9.21 -15.24
CA VAL A 338 7.13 9.01 -16.30
C VAL A 338 8.27 8.20 -15.73
N ARG A 339 8.67 7.17 -16.45
CA ARG A 339 9.77 6.32 -16.05
C ARG A 339 10.67 6.02 -17.23
N SER A 340 11.97 5.99 -16.97
CA SER A 340 12.97 5.51 -17.94
C SER A 340 14.08 4.76 -17.21
N LEU A 341 14.59 3.72 -17.85
CA LEU A 341 15.73 2.94 -17.37
C LEU A 341 16.55 2.50 -18.59
N VAL A 342 17.83 2.80 -18.57
CA VAL A 342 18.80 2.32 -19.56
C VAL A 342 19.89 1.56 -18.82
N THR A 343 20.19 0.36 -19.28
CA THR A 343 21.28 -0.46 -18.75
C THR A 343 22.21 -0.83 -19.88
N THR A 344 23.51 -0.64 -19.71
CA THR A 344 24.52 -0.95 -20.73
C THR A 344 25.71 -1.69 -20.14
N LYS A 345 26.28 -2.61 -20.91
CA LYS A 345 27.52 -3.34 -20.58
C LYS A 345 28.70 -2.66 -21.24
N VAL A 346 29.70 -2.31 -20.43
CA VAL A 346 30.94 -1.66 -20.88
C VAL A 346 32.16 -2.42 -20.39
N LEU A 347 33.38 -1.98 -20.74
CA LEU A 347 34.64 -2.63 -20.35
C LEU A 347 34.68 -4.13 -20.69
N LYS A 348 34.33 -4.51 -21.91
CA LYS A 348 34.24 -5.92 -22.35
C LYS A 348 33.33 -6.77 -21.45
N ASP A 349 32.15 -6.22 -21.07
CA ASP A 349 31.12 -6.82 -20.24
C ASP A 349 31.51 -7.04 -18.78
N HIS A 350 32.61 -6.41 -18.31
CA HIS A 350 32.99 -6.42 -16.88
C HIS A 350 32.24 -5.38 -16.05
N LEU A 351 31.66 -4.36 -16.66
CA LEU A 351 30.92 -3.31 -15.94
C LEU A 351 29.52 -3.13 -16.53
N ASP A 352 28.52 -3.40 -15.74
CA ASP A 352 27.12 -3.12 -16.04
C ASP A 352 26.73 -1.75 -15.41
N LEU A 353 26.34 -0.78 -16.24
CA LEU A 353 25.89 0.54 -15.80
C LEU A 353 24.41 0.70 -16.08
N SER A 354 23.66 1.18 -15.09
CA SER A 354 22.25 1.51 -15.25
C SER A 354 21.99 2.94 -14.79
N VAL A 355 21.22 3.68 -15.58
CA VAL A 355 20.72 5.02 -15.23
C VAL A 355 19.21 5.02 -15.40
N GLY A 356 18.50 5.47 -14.38
CA GLY A 356 17.04 5.55 -14.36
C GLY A 356 16.54 6.90 -13.87
N VAL A 357 15.39 7.31 -14.39
CA VAL A 357 14.64 8.49 -13.94
C VAL A 357 13.19 8.10 -13.77
N ASN A 358 12.65 8.38 -12.60
CA ASN A 358 11.24 8.29 -12.29
C ASN A 358 10.73 9.69 -11.96
N ALA A 359 9.61 10.10 -12.53
CA ALA A 359 8.98 11.38 -12.24
C ALA A 359 7.48 11.19 -12.05
N ARG A 360 6.92 11.88 -11.07
CA ARG A 360 5.49 11.92 -10.80
C ARG A 360 5.03 13.37 -10.71
N TYR A 361 3.98 13.68 -11.46
CA TYR A 361 3.17 14.87 -11.25
C TYR A 361 1.76 14.41 -10.86
N GLY A 362 1.25 14.90 -9.73
CA GLY A 362 -0.09 14.55 -9.26
C GLY A 362 -0.83 15.79 -8.76
N LYS A 363 -2.14 15.79 -9.02
CA LYS A 363 -3.08 16.80 -8.52
C LYS A 363 -4.24 16.08 -7.84
N ALA A 364 -4.38 16.28 -6.54
CA ALA A 364 -5.48 15.83 -5.73
C ALA A 364 -6.40 16.99 -5.42
N VAL A 365 -7.69 16.88 -5.71
CA VAL A 365 -8.73 17.84 -5.31
C VAL A 365 -9.57 17.15 -4.26
N GLY A 366 -9.73 17.80 -3.12
CA GLY A 366 -10.46 17.30 -1.97
C GLY A 366 -11.62 18.19 -1.59
N VAL A 367 -12.57 17.59 -0.89
CA VAL A 367 -13.64 18.26 -0.16
C VAL A 367 -13.43 18.00 1.34
N PRO A 368 -14.02 18.79 2.26
CA PRO A 368 -13.88 18.55 3.69
C PRO A 368 -14.35 17.13 4.08
N MET A 369 -13.45 16.29 4.64
CA MET A 369 -13.74 14.92 5.07
C MET A 369 -12.98 14.49 6.34
N ASN A 370 -12.25 15.40 6.98
CA ASN A 370 -11.28 15.03 8.01
C ASN A 370 -11.70 15.34 9.45
N ASN A 371 -12.79 16.11 9.65
CA ASN A 371 -13.22 16.59 10.97
C ASN A 371 -14.68 16.28 11.23
N GLU A 372 -14.98 15.93 12.48
CA GLU A 372 -16.36 15.96 12.97
C GLU A 372 -16.99 17.36 12.73
N GLY A 373 -18.19 17.36 12.17
CA GLY A 373 -18.97 18.56 11.93
C GLY A 373 -18.59 19.36 10.67
N ALA A 374 -17.45 19.07 10.03
CA ALA A 374 -17.07 19.71 8.76
C ALA A 374 -16.75 18.66 7.67
N SER A 375 -17.40 17.51 7.73
CA SER A 375 -17.22 16.43 6.75
C SER A 375 -18.43 16.29 5.85
N VAL A 376 -18.20 16.29 4.54
CA VAL A 376 -19.23 16.00 3.54
C VAL A 376 -19.83 14.61 3.73
N LEU A 377 -19.02 13.62 4.14
CA LEU A 377 -19.47 12.24 4.40
C LEU A 377 -20.43 12.16 5.59
N ASP A 378 -20.21 12.97 6.61
CA ASP A 378 -21.08 13.07 7.77
C ASP A 378 -22.34 13.89 7.42
N ALA A 379 -22.13 15.06 6.79
CA ALA A 379 -23.20 15.99 6.44
C ALA A 379 -24.25 15.39 5.49
N MET A 380 -23.85 14.58 4.49
CA MET A 380 -24.80 13.93 3.57
C MET A 380 -25.76 12.96 4.29
N ASN A 381 -25.42 12.54 5.51
CA ASN A 381 -26.27 11.67 6.31
C ASN A 381 -27.07 12.46 7.35
N TYR A 382 -26.45 13.42 8.05
CA TYR A 382 -27.11 14.10 9.15
C TYR A 382 -27.90 15.35 8.75
N PHE A 383 -27.68 15.97 7.58
CA PHE A 383 -28.41 17.18 7.22
C PHE A 383 -29.91 16.88 7.01
N SER A 384 -30.79 17.76 7.53
CA SER A 384 -32.21 17.46 7.56
C SER A 384 -32.83 17.34 6.15
N PRO A 385 -33.55 16.24 5.86
CA PRO A 385 -34.25 16.09 4.57
C PRO A 385 -35.45 17.03 4.41
N THR A 386 -35.90 17.74 5.47
CA THR A 386 -36.97 18.72 5.43
C THR A 386 -36.54 20.08 4.88
N LEU A 387 -35.23 20.20 4.58
CA LEU A 387 -34.62 21.42 4.06
C LEU A 387 -34.35 21.28 2.56
N PRO A 388 -34.61 22.33 1.74
CA PRO A 388 -34.22 22.36 0.33
C PRO A 388 -32.71 22.57 0.18
N VAL A 389 -32.19 22.31 -1.01
CA VAL A 389 -30.76 22.52 -1.33
C VAL A 389 -30.39 24.00 -1.20
N LYS A 390 -31.25 24.88 -1.70
CA LYS A 390 -31.07 26.33 -1.67
C LYS A 390 -32.34 27.01 -1.21
N ASN A 391 -32.20 28.17 -0.58
CA ASN A 391 -33.29 29.09 -0.30
C ASN A 391 -33.79 29.76 -1.60
N GLU A 392 -34.94 30.44 -1.54
CA GLU A 392 -35.53 31.16 -2.68
C GLU A 392 -34.61 32.25 -3.25
N ASP A 393 -33.78 32.86 -2.42
CA ASP A 393 -32.78 33.85 -2.82
C ASP A 393 -31.50 33.26 -3.46
N GLY A 394 -31.42 31.93 -3.61
CA GLY A 394 -30.29 31.24 -4.18
C GLY A 394 -29.15 30.94 -3.20
N SER A 395 -29.22 31.37 -1.96
CA SER A 395 -28.25 31.03 -0.91
C SER A 395 -28.35 29.56 -0.47
N TRP A 396 -27.30 29.01 0.08
CA TRP A 396 -27.31 27.64 0.64
C TRP A 396 -28.19 27.58 1.89
N THR A 397 -29.12 26.63 1.93
CA THR A 397 -29.94 26.42 3.12
C THR A 397 -29.06 26.02 4.29
N LYS A 398 -29.25 26.63 5.45
CA LYS A 398 -28.48 26.34 6.68
C LYS A 398 -29.31 25.55 7.65
N GLY A 399 -28.71 24.54 8.26
CA GLY A 399 -29.28 23.76 9.35
C GLY A 399 -29.36 24.57 10.65
N SER A 400 -30.27 24.15 11.57
CA SER A 400 -30.32 24.70 12.91
C SER A 400 -29.20 24.21 13.81
N GLY A 401 -28.78 24.99 14.79
CA GLY A 401 -27.73 24.66 15.74
C GLY A 401 -26.31 24.72 15.15
N SER A 402 -25.33 24.36 15.97
CA SER A 402 -23.92 24.40 15.62
C SER A 402 -23.52 23.21 14.73
N LYS A 403 -22.53 23.41 13.85
CA LYS A 403 -21.96 22.36 12.99
C LYS A 403 -23.03 21.57 12.21
N ASN A 404 -24.03 22.28 11.67
CA ASN A 404 -25.09 21.68 10.86
C ASN A 404 -25.07 22.28 9.45
N TYR A 405 -24.11 21.79 8.65
CA TYR A 405 -23.77 22.34 7.34
C TYR A 405 -24.44 21.61 6.21
N ASN A 406 -24.90 22.35 5.21
CA ASN A 406 -25.37 21.80 3.96
C ASN A 406 -24.21 21.12 3.23
N PRO A 407 -24.30 19.80 2.91
CA PRO A 407 -23.19 19.07 2.30
C PRO A 407 -22.80 19.59 0.91
N LEU A 408 -23.73 20.18 0.15
CA LEU A 408 -23.39 20.80 -1.13
C LEU A 408 -22.71 22.16 -0.96
N SER A 409 -23.02 22.91 0.11
CA SER A 409 -22.22 24.08 0.47
C SER A 409 -20.78 23.69 0.73
N LEU A 410 -20.51 22.67 1.57
CA LEU A 410 -19.15 22.16 1.84
C LEU A 410 -18.41 21.73 0.57
N ILE A 411 -19.09 21.17 -0.42
CA ILE A 411 -18.48 20.74 -1.69
C ILE A 411 -18.10 21.94 -2.57
N ASN A 412 -18.95 22.98 -2.61
CA ASN A 412 -18.80 24.06 -3.58
C ASN A 412 -18.03 25.26 -3.01
N GLU A 413 -18.18 25.51 -1.70
CA GLU A 413 -17.62 26.69 -1.05
C GLU A 413 -16.27 26.42 -0.36
N ASP A 414 -16.01 25.15 0.06
CA ASP A 414 -14.83 24.79 0.85
C ASP A 414 -13.98 23.78 0.07
N THR A 415 -13.06 24.27 -0.73
CA THR A 415 -12.28 23.45 -1.67
C THR A 415 -10.81 23.40 -1.31
N SER A 416 -10.18 22.26 -1.58
CA SER A 416 -8.72 22.13 -1.41
C SER A 416 -8.07 21.43 -2.60
N GLU A 417 -6.80 21.77 -2.83
CA GLU A 417 -5.98 21.21 -3.88
C GLU A 417 -4.59 20.88 -3.34
N THR A 418 -4.10 19.68 -3.64
CA THR A 418 -2.71 19.31 -3.37
C THR A 418 -2.02 18.93 -4.66
N ILE A 419 -0.91 19.59 -4.96
CA ILE A 419 -0.05 19.27 -6.11
C ILE A 419 1.21 18.57 -5.59
N PHE A 420 1.49 17.39 -6.15
CA PHE A 420 2.70 16.61 -5.88
C PHE A 420 3.63 16.66 -7.09
N LYS A 421 4.92 16.91 -6.83
CA LYS A 421 5.99 16.86 -7.83
C LYS A 421 7.15 16.08 -7.23
N ASN A 422 7.31 14.85 -7.69
CA ASN A 422 8.34 13.96 -7.19
C ASN A 422 9.25 13.58 -8.35
N THR A 423 10.56 13.57 -8.13
CA THR A 423 11.54 13.15 -9.13
C THR A 423 12.61 12.32 -8.44
N GLN A 424 12.93 11.18 -9.03
CA GLN A 424 13.99 10.29 -8.57
C GLN A 424 14.96 10.03 -9.73
N VAL A 425 16.25 10.14 -9.43
CA VAL A 425 17.35 9.75 -10.32
C VAL A 425 18.08 8.59 -9.68
N ILE A 426 18.35 7.55 -10.45
CA ILE A 426 18.97 6.31 -10.01
C ILE A 426 20.20 6.06 -10.87
N GLY A 427 21.32 5.77 -10.23
CA GLY A 427 22.55 5.27 -10.87
C GLY A 427 22.96 3.95 -10.22
N LYS A 428 23.26 2.92 -11.03
CA LYS A 428 23.76 1.62 -10.54
C LYS A 428 24.96 1.21 -11.38
N ALA A 429 25.94 0.61 -10.69
CA ALA A 429 27.11 0.04 -11.30
C ALA A 429 27.37 -1.35 -10.70
N THR A 430 27.57 -2.36 -11.55
CA THR A 430 27.98 -3.69 -11.12
C THR A 430 29.28 -4.05 -11.85
N LEU A 431 30.37 -4.13 -11.10
CA LEU A 431 31.69 -4.50 -11.59
C LEU A 431 31.96 -5.99 -11.34
N LYS A 432 32.15 -6.75 -12.41
CA LYS A 432 32.63 -8.14 -12.34
C LYS A 432 34.14 -8.13 -12.13
N VAL A 433 34.58 -8.34 -10.88
CA VAL A 433 36.00 -8.24 -10.48
C VAL A 433 36.79 -9.47 -10.94
N ILE A 434 36.24 -10.64 -10.57
CA ILE A 434 36.70 -11.98 -10.99
C ILE A 434 35.47 -12.87 -11.14
N GLU A 435 35.63 -14.06 -11.65
CA GLU A 435 34.54 -15.04 -11.70
C GLU A 435 33.94 -15.27 -10.32
N GLY A 436 32.62 -15.12 -10.20
CA GLY A 436 31.87 -15.23 -8.96
C GLY A 436 31.88 -13.98 -8.08
N LEU A 437 32.81 -13.03 -8.23
CA LEU A 437 32.90 -11.81 -7.42
C LEU A 437 32.39 -10.59 -8.19
N ASN A 438 31.28 -10.05 -7.75
CA ASN A 438 30.71 -8.81 -8.24
C ASN A 438 30.76 -7.73 -7.16
N TRP A 439 31.12 -6.50 -7.55
CA TRP A 439 31.04 -5.32 -6.69
C TRP A 439 29.98 -4.39 -7.22
N ASN A 440 29.04 -4.01 -6.35
CA ASN A 440 27.87 -3.20 -6.69
C ASN A 440 27.97 -1.85 -6.02
N ALA A 441 27.54 -0.80 -6.72
CA ALA A 441 27.34 0.53 -6.16
C ALA A 441 26.03 1.10 -6.71
N ASN A 442 25.13 1.50 -5.81
CA ASN A 442 23.84 2.10 -6.12
C ASN A 442 23.79 3.49 -5.50
N TYR A 443 23.31 4.47 -6.24
CA TYR A 443 23.01 5.79 -5.75
C TYR A 443 21.63 6.21 -6.22
N SER A 444 20.83 6.80 -5.33
CA SER A 444 19.58 7.45 -5.70
C SER A 444 19.45 8.82 -5.04
N PHE A 445 18.89 9.73 -5.79
CA PHE A 445 18.45 11.05 -5.32
C PHE A 445 16.97 11.18 -5.58
N THR A 446 16.19 11.47 -4.54
CA THR A 446 14.76 11.72 -4.64
C THR A 446 14.45 13.12 -4.16
N ASN A 447 13.74 13.90 -4.98
CA ASN A 447 13.22 15.22 -4.65
C ASN A 447 11.69 15.16 -4.54
N ASN A 448 11.15 15.59 -3.40
CA ASN A 448 9.73 15.58 -3.09
C ASN A 448 9.25 17.00 -2.85
N GLN A 449 8.26 17.42 -3.62
CA GLN A 449 7.62 18.72 -3.47
C GLN A 449 6.12 18.55 -3.38
N ARG A 450 5.50 19.26 -2.46
CA ARG A 450 4.05 19.32 -2.31
C ARG A 450 3.62 20.77 -2.11
N THR A 451 2.58 21.17 -2.81
CA THR A 451 1.88 22.44 -2.56
C THR A 451 0.45 22.11 -2.19
N TYR A 452 0.06 22.52 -1.01
CA TYR A 452 -1.33 22.48 -0.55
C TYR A 452 -1.95 23.85 -0.69
N SER A 453 -3.19 23.92 -1.17
CA SER A 453 -3.97 25.16 -1.25
C SER A 453 -5.40 24.87 -0.85
N SER A 454 -6.02 25.71 -0.04
CA SER A 454 -7.44 25.66 0.27
C SER A 454 -8.07 27.05 0.14
N TYR A 455 -9.35 27.07 -0.15
CA TYR A 455 -10.16 28.29 -0.23
C TYR A 455 -11.55 28.03 0.30
N ASP A 456 -11.94 28.86 1.24
CA ASP A 456 -13.28 28.95 1.76
C ASP A 456 -13.90 30.24 1.22
N THR A 457 -15.01 30.15 0.49
CA THR A 457 -15.58 31.35 -0.20
C THR A 457 -16.35 32.26 0.76
N HIS A 458 -16.83 33.39 0.25
CA HIS A 458 -17.73 34.30 0.98
C HIS A 458 -19.02 33.61 1.47
N ASN A 459 -19.44 32.54 0.79
CA ASN A 459 -20.68 31.81 1.09
C ASN A 459 -20.46 30.58 1.95
N THR A 460 -19.24 30.38 2.50
CA THR A 460 -18.95 29.24 3.37
C THR A 460 -19.86 29.24 4.61
N GLN A 461 -20.32 28.06 4.99
CA GLN A 461 -21.09 27.87 6.21
C GLN A 461 -20.22 27.45 7.40
N LEU A 462 -18.91 27.20 7.21
CA LEU A 462 -18.02 26.74 8.26
C LEU A 462 -17.93 27.75 9.40
N GLU A 463 -18.23 27.29 10.62
CA GLU A 463 -18.13 28.10 11.83
C GLU A 463 -16.68 28.55 12.06
N GLY A 464 -16.49 29.79 12.48
CA GLY A 464 -15.17 30.38 12.67
C GLY A 464 -14.48 30.86 11.39
N VAL A 465 -14.99 30.45 10.21
CA VAL A 465 -14.51 30.90 8.89
C VAL A 465 -15.53 31.81 8.20
N SER A 466 -16.81 31.53 8.39
CA SER A 466 -17.92 32.30 7.81
C SER A 466 -17.99 33.78 8.27
N ALA A 467 -17.16 34.18 9.26
CA ALA A 467 -17.00 35.56 9.67
C ALA A 467 -16.10 36.37 8.72
N TYR A 468 -15.33 35.69 7.87
CA TYR A 468 -14.44 36.31 6.90
C TYR A 468 -15.08 36.39 5.52
N ASN A 469 -14.67 37.35 4.74
CA ASN A 469 -15.05 37.45 3.34
C ASN A 469 -14.08 36.68 2.45
N GLY A 470 -14.18 35.37 2.49
CA GLY A 470 -13.22 34.47 1.84
C GLY A 470 -11.94 34.26 2.63
N ARG A 471 -11.42 33.05 2.66
CA ARG A 471 -10.18 32.66 3.34
C ARG A 471 -9.36 31.70 2.46
N ALA A 472 -8.10 32.01 2.28
CA ALA A 472 -7.15 31.17 1.56
C ALA A 472 -6.02 30.71 2.44
N THR A 473 -5.64 29.45 2.31
CA THR A 473 -4.38 28.90 2.83
C THR A 473 -3.56 28.36 1.69
N ARG A 474 -2.26 28.64 1.69
CA ARG A 474 -1.31 28.04 0.75
C ARG A 474 -0.04 27.65 1.47
N SER A 475 0.31 26.35 1.40
CA SER A 475 1.50 25.80 2.04
C SER A 475 2.37 25.08 1.02
N THR A 476 3.68 25.20 1.20
CA THR A 476 4.68 24.46 0.42
C THR A 476 5.42 23.50 1.33
N TYR A 477 5.84 22.40 0.78
CA TYR A 477 6.63 21.38 1.47
C TYR A 477 7.71 20.88 0.52
N PHE A 478 8.95 20.89 0.99
CA PHE A 478 10.11 20.38 0.27
C PHE A 478 10.79 19.30 1.09
N GLY A 479 11.25 18.27 0.40
CA GLY A 479 12.06 17.23 0.97
C GLY A 479 12.95 16.61 -0.08
N HIS A 480 14.11 16.13 0.33
CA HIS A 480 14.97 15.33 -0.55
C HIS A 480 15.59 14.17 0.23
N GLU A 481 15.94 13.14 -0.50
CA GLU A 481 16.54 11.94 0.05
C GLU A 481 17.71 11.51 -0.86
N HIS A 482 18.84 11.26 -0.23
CA HIS A 482 20.02 10.65 -0.82
C HIS A 482 20.18 9.26 -0.24
N SER A 483 20.39 8.27 -1.09
CA SER A 483 20.72 6.91 -0.68
C SER A 483 21.92 6.43 -1.47
N PHE A 484 22.92 5.93 -0.78
CA PHE A 484 24.10 5.31 -1.36
C PHE A 484 24.32 3.95 -0.72
N GLU A 485 24.50 2.95 -1.56
CA GLU A 485 24.78 1.58 -1.14
C GLU A 485 25.94 1.00 -1.95
N THR A 486 26.83 0.30 -1.29
CA THR A 486 27.90 -0.45 -1.96
C THR A 486 28.13 -1.79 -1.29
N TYR A 487 28.24 -2.84 -2.09
CA TYR A 487 28.41 -4.20 -1.56
C TYR A 487 29.10 -5.12 -2.56
N GLY A 488 29.86 -6.08 -2.03
CA GLY A 488 30.46 -7.16 -2.78
C GLY A 488 29.68 -8.45 -2.59
N ASN A 489 29.45 -9.19 -3.68
CA ASN A 489 28.88 -10.54 -3.67
C ASN A 489 29.90 -11.52 -4.23
N TYR A 490 30.15 -12.60 -3.53
CA TYR A 490 30.97 -13.72 -4.01
C TYR A 490 30.15 -15.01 -4.01
N ASP A 491 29.89 -15.53 -5.20
CA ASP A 491 29.13 -16.75 -5.42
C ASP A 491 30.04 -17.80 -6.06
N THR A 492 30.12 -18.99 -5.45
CA THR A 492 30.94 -20.09 -5.99
C THR A 492 30.28 -21.44 -5.74
N THR A 493 30.58 -22.39 -6.63
CA THR A 493 30.17 -23.79 -6.48
C THR A 493 31.37 -24.67 -6.51
N ILE A 494 31.66 -25.35 -5.39
CA ILE A 494 32.82 -26.23 -5.21
C ILE A 494 32.34 -27.67 -5.37
N ALA A 495 33.09 -28.46 -6.17
CA ALA A 495 32.79 -29.87 -6.45
C ALA A 495 31.35 -30.14 -6.94
N ASN A 496 30.70 -29.15 -7.57
CA ASN A 496 29.30 -29.17 -8.06
C ASN A 496 28.21 -29.42 -7.00
N VAL A 497 28.56 -29.53 -5.72
CA VAL A 497 27.62 -29.84 -4.63
C VAL A 497 27.64 -28.83 -3.50
N HIS A 498 28.71 -28.07 -3.33
CA HIS A 498 28.85 -27.07 -2.28
C HIS A 498 28.64 -25.66 -2.88
N LYS A 499 27.48 -25.08 -2.73
CA LYS A 499 27.23 -23.71 -3.14
C LYS A 499 27.49 -22.76 -1.96
N LEU A 500 28.34 -21.79 -2.13
CA LEU A 500 28.65 -20.76 -1.14
C LEU A 500 28.36 -19.39 -1.74
N SER A 501 27.58 -18.58 -1.03
CA SER A 501 27.32 -17.17 -1.36
C SER A 501 27.68 -16.30 -0.16
N LEU A 502 28.59 -15.36 -0.36
CA LEU A 502 29.03 -14.38 0.64
C LEU A 502 28.69 -12.98 0.16
N MET A 503 28.22 -12.13 1.06
CA MET A 503 27.94 -10.73 0.77
C MET A 503 28.35 -9.87 1.96
N ALA A 504 29.00 -8.73 1.68
CA ALA A 504 29.28 -7.69 2.66
C ALA A 504 29.06 -6.32 2.02
N GLY A 505 28.52 -5.39 2.79
CA GLY A 505 28.16 -4.08 2.24
C GLY A 505 28.04 -2.98 3.29
N TYR A 506 27.90 -1.78 2.75
CA TYR A 506 27.71 -0.52 3.45
C TYR A 506 26.57 0.27 2.81
N SER A 507 25.76 0.94 3.62
CA SER A 507 24.78 1.90 3.13
C SER A 507 24.81 3.20 3.94
N TRP A 508 24.56 4.30 3.26
CA TRP A 508 24.37 5.62 3.81
C TRP A 508 23.11 6.25 3.22
N GLU A 509 22.34 6.91 4.06
CA GLU A 509 21.11 7.56 3.68
C GLU A 509 20.94 8.86 4.46
N GLU A 510 20.56 9.92 3.76
CA GLU A 510 20.19 11.22 4.33
C GLU A 510 18.83 11.63 3.79
N LYS A 511 17.88 11.84 4.67
CA LYS A 511 16.53 12.31 4.37
C LYS A 511 16.29 13.65 5.02
N MET A 512 16.08 14.68 4.23
CA MET A 512 15.62 15.99 4.65
C MET A 512 14.12 16.12 4.38
N SER A 513 13.37 16.64 5.32
CA SER A 513 11.92 16.82 5.22
C SER A 513 11.48 18.13 5.92
N ASN A 514 10.21 18.49 5.72
CA ASN A 514 9.55 19.64 6.34
C ASN A 514 10.20 21.01 6.04
N ASP A 515 10.95 21.14 4.93
CA ASP A 515 11.48 22.42 4.50
C ASP A 515 10.43 23.17 3.65
N GLY A 516 9.68 24.04 4.27
CA GLY A 516 8.61 24.76 3.61
C GLY A 516 7.96 25.82 4.49
N PHE A 517 6.99 26.52 3.93
CA PHE A 517 6.20 27.51 4.65
C PHE A 517 4.75 27.52 4.17
N GLY A 518 3.86 28.06 5.01
CA GLY A 518 2.46 28.29 4.72
C GLY A 518 2.03 29.69 5.08
N LEU A 519 1.03 30.19 4.41
CA LEU A 519 0.38 31.46 4.65
C LEU A 519 -1.12 31.28 4.60
N THR A 520 -1.82 31.82 5.60
CA THR A 520 -3.29 31.94 5.64
C THR A 520 -3.67 33.42 5.62
N VAL A 521 -4.58 33.76 4.73
CA VAL A 521 -5.08 35.14 4.53
C VAL A 521 -6.59 35.13 4.36
N HIS A 522 -7.27 36.21 4.67
CA HIS A 522 -8.71 36.32 4.56
C HIS A 522 -9.19 37.73 4.14
N ASP A 523 -10.50 37.90 3.94
CA ASP A 523 -11.14 39.12 3.48
C ASP A 523 -10.74 39.49 2.06
N PHE A 524 -11.11 38.64 1.12
CA PHE A 524 -10.92 38.87 -0.31
C PHE A 524 -12.03 39.79 -0.86
N TYR A 525 -11.70 40.49 -1.93
CA TYR A 525 -12.69 41.32 -2.65
C TYR A 525 -13.71 40.43 -3.40
N ASP A 526 -13.26 39.33 -3.98
CA ASP A 526 -14.07 38.32 -4.67
C ASP A 526 -13.47 36.93 -4.59
N ASP A 527 -14.25 35.93 -4.98
CA ASP A 527 -13.85 34.51 -4.93
C ASP A 527 -13.17 33.98 -6.21
N VAL A 528 -12.99 34.82 -7.25
CA VAL A 528 -12.61 34.37 -8.61
C VAL A 528 -11.22 33.77 -8.66
N LEU A 529 -10.23 34.40 -8.03
CA LEU A 529 -8.83 34.01 -8.08
C LEU A 529 -8.43 33.02 -6.96
N LYS A 530 -9.26 32.92 -5.91
CA LYS A 530 -9.02 32.02 -4.76
C LYS A 530 -7.58 32.15 -4.25
N TRP A 531 -6.90 31.05 -3.98
CA TRP A 531 -5.50 30.96 -3.57
C TRP A 531 -4.48 31.37 -4.64
N ASN A 532 -4.89 31.69 -5.88
CA ASN A 532 -3.94 32.05 -6.92
C ASN A 532 -3.41 33.50 -6.78
N GLN A 533 -4.09 34.34 -5.99
CA GLN A 533 -3.69 35.73 -5.75
C GLN A 533 -3.92 36.13 -4.28
N LEU A 534 -3.03 35.68 -3.40
CA LEU A 534 -3.13 35.94 -1.94
C LEU A 534 -3.02 37.42 -1.57
N THR A 535 -2.44 38.26 -2.41
CA THR A 535 -2.30 39.71 -2.18
C THR A 535 -3.62 40.48 -2.32
N TYR A 536 -4.69 39.85 -2.80
CA TYR A 536 -6.02 40.43 -2.84
C TYR A 536 -6.77 40.33 -1.51
N ALA A 537 -6.23 39.58 -0.55
CA ALA A 537 -6.72 39.58 0.81
C ALA A 537 -6.36 40.87 1.52
N SER A 538 -7.28 41.44 2.29
CA SER A 538 -7.04 42.63 3.08
C SER A 538 -6.46 42.32 4.47
N THR A 539 -6.57 41.11 4.95
CA THR A 539 -6.13 40.69 6.27
C THR A 539 -5.26 39.44 6.22
N ILE A 540 -4.17 39.46 7.00
CA ILE A 540 -3.33 38.26 7.24
C ILE A 540 -3.77 37.66 8.56
N ASP A 541 -4.07 36.36 8.55
CA ASP A 541 -4.65 35.65 9.67
C ASP A 541 -3.62 35.47 10.82
N GLY A 542 -3.81 36.23 11.87
CA GLY A 542 -3.08 36.13 13.15
C GLY A 542 -1.55 36.34 13.10
N ILE A 543 -0.92 36.19 14.23
CA ILE A 543 0.54 36.11 14.34
C ILE A 543 0.89 34.73 14.99
N PRO A 544 1.60 33.86 14.27
CA PRO A 544 2.12 34.02 12.91
C PRO A 544 1.10 33.57 11.84
N ALA A 545 0.72 34.46 10.95
CA ALA A 545 0.01 34.16 9.72
C ALA A 545 0.88 33.28 8.77
N VAL A 546 2.19 33.36 8.94
CA VAL A 546 3.18 32.56 8.25
C VAL A 546 3.64 31.43 9.16
N GLU A 547 3.37 30.20 8.74
CA GLU A 547 3.90 29.00 9.37
C GLU A 547 5.12 28.51 8.60
N SER A 548 6.24 28.30 9.30
CA SER A 548 7.40 27.63 8.73
C SER A 548 7.46 26.18 9.24
N GLY A 549 7.69 25.26 8.34
CA GLY A 549 7.99 23.88 8.73
C GLY A 549 9.31 23.81 9.52
N THR A 550 9.38 22.90 10.47
CA THR A 550 10.66 22.60 11.13
C THR A 550 11.45 21.67 10.21
N LYS A 551 12.49 22.22 9.59
CA LYS A 551 13.39 21.43 8.74
C LYS A 551 14.03 20.31 9.54
N GLU A 552 13.82 19.10 9.11
CA GLU A 552 14.30 17.87 9.74
C GLU A 552 15.29 17.14 8.83
N THR A 553 16.39 16.64 9.42
CA THR A 553 17.34 15.79 8.70
C THR A 553 17.59 14.52 9.50
N ILE A 554 17.30 13.38 8.89
CA ILE A 554 17.60 12.05 9.45
C ILE A 554 18.74 11.46 8.64
N ARG A 555 19.76 10.94 9.34
CA ARG A 555 20.90 10.21 8.76
C ARG A 555 20.93 8.80 9.29
N ASN A 556 21.08 7.85 8.36
CA ASN A 556 21.25 6.44 8.69
C ASN A 556 22.53 5.90 8.03
N ILE A 557 23.26 5.08 8.76
CA ILE A 557 24.47 4.40 8.28
C ILE A 557 24.33 2.93 8.65
N SER A 558 24.74 2.02 7.74
CA SER A 558 24.63 0.59 8.04
C SER A 558 25.81 -0.19 7.47
N PHE A 559 26.22 -1.20 8.22
CA PHE A 559 27.15 -2.24 7.80
C PHE A 559 26.44 -3.59 7.86
N TYR A 560 26.57 -4.41 6.82
CA TYR A 560 25.87 -5.67 6.78
C TYR A 560 26.66 -6.76 6.08
N GLY A 561 26.38 -8.01 6.46
CA GLY A 561 26.96 -9.17 5.85
C GLY A 561 26.01 -10.36 5.87
N ARG A 562 26.07 -11.20 4.85
CA ARG A 562 25.30 -12.43 4.71
C ARG A 562 26.21 -13.54 4.20
N ALA A 563 26.09 -14.72 4.81
CA ALA A 563 26.70 -15.94 4.34
C ALA A 563 25.60 -16.99 4.14
N SER A 564 25.55 -17.59 2.96
CA SER A 564 24.62 -18.68 2.63
C SER A 564 25.42 -19.85 2.11
N TYR A 565 25.11 -21.04 2.61
CA TYR A 565 25.74 -22.29 2.19
C TYR A 565 24.64 -23.32 1.89
N SER A 566 24.77 -24.02 0.76
CA SER A 566 23.89 -25.11 0.35
C SER A 566 24.73 -26.33 -0.03
N TYR A 567 24.41 -27.47 0.57
CA TYR A 567 24.98 -28.75 0.23
C TYR A 567 24.02 -29.55 -0.63
N ASN A 568 24.36 -29.71 -1.91
CA ASN A 568 23.60 -30.44 -2.91
C ASN A 568 22.09 -30.03 -2.98
N SER A 569 21.79 -28.77 -2.70
CA SER A 569 20.42 -28.25 -2.52
C SER A 569 19.55 -29.03 -1.53
N LYS A 570 20.17 -29.82 -0.64
CA LYS A 570 19.55 -30.68 0.36
C LYS A 570 19.55 -30.07 1.75
N TYR A 571 20.69 -29.56 2.21
CA TYR A 571 20.83 -28.86 3.48
C TYR A 571 21.33 -27.45 3.22
N MET A 572 20.61 -26.48 3.70
CA MET A 572 20.91 -25.07 3.50
C MET A 572 20.98 -24.33 4.83
N ILE A 573 21.93 -23.44 4.97
CA ILE A 573 22.03 -22.52 6.09
C ILE A 573 22.34 -21.12 5.58
N GLN A 574 21.69 -20.14 6.16
CA GLN A 574 21.98 -18.72 5.92
C GLN A 574 22.13 -17.99 7.25
N ALA A 575 23.15 -17.16 7.38
CA ALA A 575 23.36 -16.24 8.48
C ALA A 575 23.51 -14.82 7.95
N THR A 576 22.83 -13.86 8.60
CA THR A 576 22.92 -12.44 8.27
C THR A 576 23.17 -11.64 9.54
N ILE A 577 24.04 -10.67 9.47
CA ILE A 577 24.25 -9.68 10.51
C ILE A 577 24.19 -8.28 9.90
N ARG A 578 23.46 -7.37 10.56
CA ARG A 578 23.42 -5.97 10.18
C ARG A 578 23.56 -5.08 11.40
N ARG A 579 24.34 -4.02 11.28
CA ARG A 579 24.53 -3.01 12.29
C ARG A 579 24.13 -1.66 11.72
N ASP A 580 23.06 -1.07 12.28
CA ASP A 580 22.50 0.20 11.84
C ASP A 580 22.76 1.27 12.88
N GLY A 581 23.11 2.47 12.40
CA GLY A 581 23.17 3.70 13.18
C GLY A 581 22.14 4.70 12.65
N SER A 582 21.41 5.37 13.55
CA SER A 582 20.42 6.41 13.19
C SER A 582 20.53 7.63 14.08
N SER A 583 20.44 8.81 13.48
CA SER A 583 20.48 10.09 14.21
C SER A 583 19.23 10.39 15.05
N VAL A 584 18.19 9.56 14.95
CA VAL A 584 16.90 9.74 15.64
C VAL A 584 16.97 9.41 17.12
N PHE A 585 17.83 8.45 17.50
CA PHE A 585 17.95 7.92 18.85
C PHE A 585 18.94 8.68 19.73
N GLY A 586 18.87 8.43 21.03
CA GLY A 586 19.76 9.05 22.02
C GLY A 586 21.24 8.78 21.71
N LYS A 587 22.11 9.69 22.08
CA LYS A 587 23.55 9.71 21.71
C LYS A 587 24.26 8.36 21.90
N ASP A 588 23.97 7.68 23.02
CA ASP A 588 24.62 6.41 23.35
C ASP A 588 23.84 5.18 22.84
N HIS A 589 22.69 5.40 22.20
CA HIS A 589 21.78 4.36 21.70
C HIS A 589 21.52 4.43 20.18
N GLN A 590 22.32 5.21 19.46
CA GLN A 590 22.18 5.37 18.00
C GLN A 590 22.42 4.09 17.21
N TRP A 591 23.19 3.12 17.76
CA TRP A 591 23.55 1.89 17.07
C TRP A 591 22.75 0.68 17.55
N GLY A 592 22.14 -0.04 16.60
CA GLY A 592 21.49 -1.34 16.80
C GLY A 592 22.15 -2.44 15.99
N THR A 593 22.17 -3.68 16.53
CA THR A 593 22.70 -4.87 15.83
C THR A 593 21.61 -5.92 15.68
N PHE A 594 21.43 -6.41 14.47
CA PHE A 594 20.32 -7.24 14.05
C PHE A 594 20.83 -8.54 13.40
N PRO A 595 21.04 -9.62 14.17
CA PRO A 595 21.45 -10.92 13.67
C PRO A 595 20.25 -11.76 13.22
N SER A 596 20.47 -12.65 12.24
CA SER A 596 19.51 -13.69 11.88
C SER A 596 20.21 -14.96 11.40
N VAL A 597 19.54 -16.10 11.59
CA VAL A 597 19.98 -17.39 11.09
C VAL A 597 18.78 -18.19 10.61
N SER A 598 18.91 -18.89 9.49
CA SER A 598 17.90 -19.81 8.99
C SER A 598 18.56 -21.08 8.46
N VAL A 599 17.84 -22.18 8.61
CA VAL A 599 18.20 -23.49 8.06
C VAL A 599 17.03 -24.03 7.24
N ALA A 600 17.35 -24.78 6.19
CA ALA A 600 16.35 -25.50 5.44
C ALA A 600 16.85 -26.92 5.10
N TRP A 601 15.91 -27.83 5.10
CA TRP A 601 16.12 -29.22 4.73
C TRP A 601 15.14 -29.60 3.61
N ASN A 602 15.71 -29.91 2.45
CA ASN A 602 14.94 -30.39 1.33
C ASN A 602 14.81 -31.92 1.47
N ILE A 603 13.70 -32.37 2.04
CA ILE A 603 13.43 -33.75 2.40
C ILE A 603 13.31 -34.61 1.14
N THR A 604 12.81 -34.09 0.03
CA THR A 604 12.69 -34.79 -1.24
C THR A 604 14.02 -35.21 -1.84
N GLU A 605 15.13 -34.51 -1.50
CA GLU A 605 16.47 -34.87 -1.95
C GLU A 605 17.10 -36.04 -1.14
N GLU A 606 16.39 -36.58 -0.13
CA GLU A 606 16.83 -37.72 0.65
C GLU A 606 16.68 -39.04 -0.10
N GLY A 607 17.61 -39.97 0.14
CA GLY A 607 17.59 -41.30 -0.49
C GLY A 607 16.28 -42.08 -0.25
N PHE A 608 15.69 -41.91 0.95
CA PHE A 608 14.43 -42.61 1.30
C PHE A 608 13.20 -41.99 0.61
N MET A 609 13.31 -40.78 0.05
CA MET A 609 12.21 -40.12 -0.69
C MET A 609 12.26 -40.37 -2.20
N LYS A 610 13.35 -40.92 -2.75
CA LYS A 610 13.52 -41.06 -4.20
C LYS A 610 12.58 -42.09 -4.83
N ASN A 611 12.05 -43.03 -4.06
CA ASN A 611 11.17 -44.11 -4.56
C ASN A 611 9.68 -43.80 -4.41
N GLN A 612 9.30 -42.58 -4.05
CA GLN A 612 7.90 -42.15 -3.94
C GLN A 612 7.58 -41.10 -5.01
N ASN A 613 6.31 -41.08 -5.49
CA ASN A 613 5.83 -40.20 -6.55
C ASN A 613 4.81 -39.13 -6.05
N LEU A 614 4.53 -39.12 -4.73
CA LEU A 614 3.54 -38.20 -4.17
C LEU A 614 4.09 -36.78 -4.04
N PHE A 615 5.27 -36.64 -3.42
CA PHE A 615 5.92 -35.36 -3.21
C PHE A 615 6.96 -35.06 -4.29
N SER A 616 6.74 -34.09 -5.11
CA SER A 616 7.75 -33.51 -6.00
C SER A 616 8.63 -32.47 -5.29
N ASN A 617 8.14 -31.88 -4.19
CA ASN A 617 8.94 -31.09 -3.25
C ASN A 617 8.37 -31.20 -1.84
N LEU A 618 9.25 -31.36 -0.88
CA LEU A 618 8.95 -31.27 0.55
C LEU A 618 10.17 -30.68 1.26
N LYS A 619 10.04 -29.42 1.69
CA LYS A 619 11.14 -28.67 2.32
C LYS A 619 10.69 -28.10 3.66
N LEU A 620 11.45 -28.38 4.71
CA LEU A 620 11.28 -27.79 6.04
C LEU A 620 12.23 -26.60 6.18
N ARG A 621 11.72 -25.47 6.69
CA ARG A 621 12.47 -24.25 6.97
C ARG A 621 12.28 -23.82 8.43
N ILE A 622 13.37 -23.42 9.07
CA ILE A 622 13.34 -22.86 10.43
C ILE A 622 14.25 -21.63 10.43
N GLY A 623 13.73 -20.50 10.89
CA GLY A 623 14.47 -19.27 10.95
C GLY A 623 14.20 -18.48 12.22
N TYR A 624 15.23 -17.86 12.76
CA TYR A 624 15.15 -16.88 13.83
C TYR A 624 15.95 -15.65 13.46
N GLY A 625 15.38 -14.48 13.67
CA GLY A 625 16.07 -13.22 13.44
C GLY A 625 15.53 -12.10 14.31
N VAL A 626 16.35 -11.08 14.44
CA VAL A 626 16.02 -9.84 15.13
C VAL A 626 16.08 -8.70 14.14
N SER A 627 15.08 -7.84 14.14
CA SER A 627 15.03 -6.59 13.36
C SER A 627 14.72 -5.40 14.28
N GLY A 628 15.20 -4.22 13.92
CA GLY A 628 14.86 -2.98 14.61
C GLY A 628 13.68 -2.28 13.93
N ASN A 629 13.14 -1.24 14.59
CA ASN A 629 12.21 -0.30 14.00
C ASN A 629 12.68 1.12 14.24
N ALA A 630 13.03 1.81 13.15
CA ALA A 630 13.39 3.23 13.13
C ALA A 630 12.38 4.10 12.38
N LEU A 631 11.31 3.48 11.85
CA LEU A 631 10.31 4.16 11.04
C LEU A 631 9.28 4.89 11.91
N GLY A 632 8.75 6.01 11.42
CA GLY A 632 7.71 6.77 12.13
C GLY A 632 8.23 7.67 13.26
N PHE A 633 9.54 7.92 13.33
CA PHE A 633 10.13 8.87 14.27
C PHE A 633 10.57 10.14 13.56
N GLY A 634 10.33 11.31 14.18
CA GLY A 634 10.90 12.59 13.74
C GLY A 634 12.40 12.69 14.10
N ALA A 635 13.13 13.51 13.39
CA ALA A 635 14.58 13.70 13.55
C ALA A 635 15.00 14.05 14.99
N TYR A 636 14.11 14.68 15.73
CA TYR A 636 14.41 15.21 17.07
C TYR A 636 13.65 14.48 18.18
N THR A 637 13.21 13.23 17.97
CA THR A 637 12.38 12.50 18.95
C THR A 637 13.07 12.36 20.32
N ALA A 638 14.39 12.12 20.35
CA ALA A 638 15.16 11.93 21.57
C ALA A 638 15.59 13.23 22.28
N VAL A 639 15.51 14.39 21.62
CA VAL A 639 16.03 15.66 22.14
C VAL A 639 14.92 16.66 22.45
N ALA A 640 15.18 17.63 23.35
CA ALA A 640 14.28 18.75 23.56
C ALA A 640 14.27 19.64 22.32
N THR A 641 13.09 20.13 21.97
CA THR A 641 12.89 21.14 20.93
C THR A 641 12.31 22.39 21.56
N TYR A 642 12.58 23.54 20.90
CA TYR A 642 12.06 24.83 21.32
C TYR A 642 11.20 25.40 20.20
N GLY A 643 10.07 25.99 20.56
CA GLY A 643 9.15 26.64 19.64
C GLY A 643 8.84 28.06 20.09
N ALA A 644 8.25 28.81 19.18
CA ALA A 644 7.76 30.13 19.50
C ALA A 644 6.64 30.03 20.55
N SER A 645 6.73 30.84 21.60
CA SER A 645 5.76 30.92 22.70
C SER A 645 5.44 32.37 22.90
N GLY A 646 4.34 32.78 23.43
CA GLY A 646 3.95 34.11 23.82
C GLY A 646 4.82 35.31 23.37
N PHE A 647 4.62 36.43 23.99
CA PHE A 647 5.39 37.64 23.76
C PHE A 647 5.92 38.18 25.08
N PHE A 648 7.07 38.82 25.03
CA PHE A 648 7.67 39.57 26.11
C PHE A 648 7.84 41.02 25.67
N ASN A 649 7.20 41.96 26.37
CA ASN A 649 7.37 43.38 26.10
C ASN A 649 8.65 43.92 26.72
N TYR A 650 9.54 44.44 25.87
CA TYR A 650 10.76 45.11 26.30
C TYR A 650 10.93 46.42 25.54
N ASN A 651 11.07 47.53 26.30
CA ASN A 651 11.15 48.88 25.76
C ASN A 651 9.98 49.24 24.79
N GLY A 652 8.75 48.86 25.13
CA GLY A 652 7.57 49.15 24.32
C GLY A 652 7.45 48.34 23.03
N LYS A 653 8.32 47.33 22.84
CA LYS A 653 8.28 46.41 21.70
C LYS A 653 8.06 44.99 22.19
N ASP A 654 7.11 44.31 21.54
CA ASP A 654 6.84 42.93 21.82
C ASP A 654 7.86 42.01 21.10
N TRP A 655 8.53 41.18 21.89
CA TRP A 655 9.49 40.19 21.44
C TRP A 655 8.89 38.78 21.58
N ARG A 656 9.00 38.01 20.54
CA ARG A 656 8.59 36.61 20.59
C ARG A 656 9.48 35.82 21.55
N THR A 657 8.87 35.08 22.47
CA THR A 657 9.62 34.18 23.37
C THR A 657 9.76 32.80 22.76
N LEU A 658 10.76 32.07 23.21
CA LEU A 658 10.97 30.66 22.91
C LEU A 658 10.76 29.83 24.18
N ALA A 659 10.00 28.76 24.06
CA ALA A 659 9.82 27.79 25.14
C ALA A 659 10.12 26.39 24.63
N ALA A 660 10.52 25.50 25.53
CA ALA A 660 10.62 24.09 25.21
C ALA A 660 9.25 23.57 24.74
N THR A 661 9.22 22.61 23.80
CA THR A 661 7.98 22.06 23.26
C THR A 661 7.75 20.59 23.64
N LYS A 662 8.77 19.91 24.17
CA LYS A 662 8.70 18.53 24.64
C LYS A 662 9.87 18.15 25.55
N ASN A 663 9.70 17.09 26.31
CA ASN A 663 10.74 16.50 27.14
C ASN A 663 11.77 15.75 26.28
N ALA A 664 13.06 15.87 26.62
CA ALA A 664 14.12 15.05 26.04
C ALA A 664 14.18 13.67 26.72
N ASN A 665 14.53 12.64 25.94
CA ASN A 665 14.91 11.34 26.47
C ASN A 665 16.21 10.86 25.82
N PRO A 666 17.37 11.12 26.43
CA PRO A 666 18.67 10.67 25.89
C PRO A 666 18.82 9.13 25.89
N ASP A 667 18.03 8.41 26.71
CA ASP A 667 18.04 6.94 26.78
C ASP A 667 17.16 6.28 25.71
N LEU A 668 16.54 7.07 24.80
CA LEU A 668 15.68 6.54 23.76
C LEU A 668 16.45 5.65 22.79
N LYS A 669 16.02 4.39 22.66
CA LYS A 669 16.67 3.36 21.85
C LYS A 669 15.68 2.70 20.86
N TRP A 670 16.17 1.80 20.06
CA TRP A 670 15.46 1.04 19.06
C TRP A 670 14.33 0.18 19.65
N GLU A 671 13.16 0.15 19.00
CA GLU A 671 12.23 -0.97 19.15
C GLU A 671 12.87 -2.22 18.53
N SER A 672 12.77 -3.36 19.19
CA SER A 672 13.43 -4.60 18.75
C SER A 672 12.42 -5.73 18.60
N THR A 673 12.34 -6.28 17.39
CA THR A 673 11.43 -7.38 17.02
C THR A 673 12.20 -8.67 16.76
N GLY A 674 12.03 -9.66 17.63
CA GLY A 674 12.52 -11.02 17.41
C GLY A 674 11.41 -11.90 16.82
N MET A 675 11.70 -12.70 15.79
CA MET A 675 10.73 -13.58 15.15
C MET A 675 11.32 -14.97 14.95
N LEU A 676 10.63 -15.99 15.46
CA LEU A 676 10.82 -17.40 15.11
C LEU A 676 9.78 -17.77 14.05
N ASN A 677 10.21 -18.34 12.95
CA ASN A 677 9.36 -18.82 11.87
C ASN A 677 9.70 -20.28 11.52
N VAL A 678 8.68 -21.13 11.42
CA VAL A 678 8.79 -22.51 10.95
C VAL A 678 7.87 -22.66 9.76
N GLY A 679 8.40 -23.15 8.64
CA GLY A 679 7.68 -23.27 7.39
C GLY A 679 7.89 -24.63 6.72
N ILE A 680 6.86 -25.14 6.08
CA ILE A 680 6.89 -26.31 5.20
C ILE A 680 6.46 -25.85 3.81
N ASP A 681 7.35 -26.05 2.83
CA ASP A 681 7.00 -25.91 1.41
C ASP A 681 6.72 -27.30 0.85
N TYR A 682 5.59 -27.47 0.18
CA TYR A 682 5.20 -28.77 -0.39
C TYR A 682 4.77 -28.62 -1.85
N ALA A 683 5.06 -29.64 -2.63
CA ALA A 683 4.50 -29.83 -3.97
C ALA A 683 4.18 -31.31 -4.18
N LEU A 684 2.98 -31.57 -4.70
CA LEU A 684 2.41 -32.89 -4.90
C LEU A 684 2.07 -33.09 -6.38
N PHE A 685 2.10 -34.35 -6.83
CA PHE A 685 1.66 -34.73 -8.19
C PHE A 685 2.36 -33.92 -9.28
N ASN A 686 3.70 -33.92 -9.26
CA ASN A 686 4.54 -33.12 -10.18
C ASN A 686 4.21 -31.62 -10.18
N GLY A 687 3.99 -31.05 -8.99
CA GLY A 687 3.73 -29.61 -8.83
C GLY A 687 2.29 -29.16 -9.10
N ARG A 688 1.37 -30.06 -9.53
CA ARG A 688 -0.04 -29.70 -9.76
C ARG A 688 -0.75 -29.16 -8.53
N ILE A 689 -0.30 -29.55 -7.34
CA ILE A 689 -0.71 -28.97 -6.06
C ILE A 689 0.56 -28.56 -5.33
N ASN A 690 0.71 -27.30 -5.00
CA ASN A 690 1.83 -26.78 -4.23
C ASN A 690 1.40 -25.71 -3.26
N GLY A 691 2.23 -25.44 -2.26
CA GLY A 691 1.91 -24.42 -1.29
C GLY A 691 2.87 -24.36 -0.14
N THR A 692 2.47 -23.61 0.88
CA THR A 692 3.25 -23.38 2.10
C THR A 692 2.35 -23.43 3.34
N ILE A 693 2.90 -23.94 4.43
CA ILE A 693 2.31 -23.86 5.78
C ILE A 693 3.36 -23.18 6.64
N GLU A 694 3.01 -22.12 7.32
CA GLU A 694 3.92 -21.39 8.18
C GLU A 694 3.32 -21.12 9.55
N VAL A 695 4.15 -21.24 10.57
CA VAL A 695 3.84 -20.89 11.96
C VAL A 695 4.90 -19.91 12.46
N TYR A 696 4.48 -18.82 13.06
CA TYR A 696 5.38 -17.82 13.56
C TYR A 696 5.06 -17.34 14.98
N ASN A 697 6.11 -16.83 15.64
CA ASN A 697 6.03 -16.11 16.91
C ASN A 697 6.91 -14.87 16.82
N LYS A 698 6.28 -13.70 16.69
CA LYS A 698 6.89 -12.38 16.55
C LYS A 698 6.72 -11.61 17.85
N LYS A 699 7.82 -11.23 18.49
CA LYS A 699 7.82 -10.47 19.75
C LYS A 699 8.55 -9.17 19.58
N THR A 700 7.87 -8.06 19.79
CA THR A 700 8.49 -6.73 19.83
C THR A 700 8.58 -6.25 21.27
N LYS A 701 9.76 -5.79 21.68
CA LYS A 701 10.09 -5.20 22.96
C LYS A 701 10.71 -3.82 22.79
N ASP A 702 10.75 -3.11 23.92
CA ASP A 702 11.22 -1.74 23.95
C ASP A 702 10.35 -0.82 23.06
N LEU A 703 9.03 -1.08 23.00
CA LEU A 703 8.08 -0.24 22.25
C LEU A 703 8.11 1.18 22.78
N ILE A 704 8.09 2.12 21.84
CA ILE A 704 8.16 3.56 22.14
C ILE A 704 6.74 4.12 22.18
N TRP A 705 6.42 4.78 23.30
CA TRP A 705 5.18 5.50 23.51
C TRP A 705 5.42 6.79 24.30
N ASP A 706 4.48 7.71 24.26
CA ASP A 706 4.52 8.94 25.05
C ASP A 706 3.92 8.66 26.44
N TYR A 707 4.80 8.42 27.41
CA TYR A 707 4.42 8.09 28.79
C TYR A 707 4.13 9.34 29.61
N PRO A 708 3.04 9.34 30.43
CA PRO A 708 2.77 10.42 31.34
C PRO A 708 3.87 10.51 32.42
N VAL A 709 4.29 11.73 32.68
CA VAL A 709 5.29 12.05 33.70
C VAL A 709 4.84 13.24 34.53
N SER A 710 5.35 13.33 35.76
CA SER A 710 5.02 14.45 36.65
C SER A 710 5.59 15.78 36.14
N THR A 711 4.72 16.77 35.99
CA THR A 711 5.10 18.15 35.62
C THR A 711 5.89 18.87 36.73
N ASN A 712 5.97 18.30 37.92
CA ASN A 712 6.88 18.80 38.97
C ASN A 712 8.37 18.51 38.71
N ILE A 713 8.62 17.50 37.85
CA ILE A 713 9.99 17.06 37.51
C ILE A 713 10.33 17.40 36.05
N TYR A 714 9.33 17.29 35.16
CA TYR A 714 9.47 17.47 33.72
C TYR A 714 8.70 18.69 33.25
N PRO A 715 9.21 19.50 32.31
CA PRO A 715 8.51 20.64 31.74
C PRO A 715 7.15 20.28 31.09
N PHE A 716 6.99 19.04 30.61
CA PHE A 716 5.76 18.55 29.96
C PHE A 716 5.26 17.27 30.60
N GLY A 717 3.95 17.06 30.52
CA GLY A 717 3.26 15.91 31.12
C GLY A 717 3.54 14.56 30.44
N THR A 718 4.29 14.52 29.33
CA THR A 718 4.63 13.26 28.63
C THR A 718 6.09 13.22 28.21
N ILE A 719 6.64 11.99 28.07
CA ILE A 719 7.98 11.72 27.56
C ILE A 719 7.95 10.47 26.66
N ALA A 720 8.60 10.54 25.50
CA ALA A 720 8.80 9.35 24.67
C ALA A 720 9.79 8.40 25.36
N ALA A 721 9.36 7.15 25.62
CA ALA A 721 10.19 6.15 26.33
C ALA A 721 9.96 4.73 25.83
N ASN A 722 10.98 3.88 25.97
CA ASN A 722 10.97 2.46 25.60
C ASN A 722 10.47 1.61 26.77
N VAL A 723 9.23 1.14 26.72
CA VAL A 723 8.65 0.34 27.83
C VAL A 723 7.88 -0.89 27.33
N GLY A 724 7.02 -0.73 26.36
CA GLY A 724 6.01 -1.71 25.98
C GLY A 724 6.56 -3.00 25.34
N LYS A 725 5.72 -4.03 25.34
CA LYS A 725 5.96 -5.31 24.64
C LYS A 725 4.68 -5.78 23.98
N ILE A 726 4.78 -6.27 22.74
CA ILE A 726 3.68 -6.88 21.99
C ILE A 726 4.14 -8.20 21.38
N THR A 727 3.26 -9.21 21.42
CA THR A 727 3.47 -10.51 20.78
C THR A 727 2.41 -10.75 19.70
N ASN A 728 2.84 -11.21 18.53
CA ASN A 728 1.98 -11.74 17.47
C ASN A 728 2.34 -13.20 17.21
N LYS A 729 1.34 -14.09 17.28
CA LYS A 729 1.49 -15.51 16.95
C LYS A 729 0.48 -15.87 15.87
N GLY A 730 0.90 -16.62 14.86
CA GLY A 730 -0.03 -16.94 13.80
C GLY A 730 0.34 -18.17 13.01
N ILE A 731 -0.63 -18.58 12.19
CA ILE A 731 -0.52 -19.65 11.21
C ILE A 731 -0.98 -19.12 9.85
N GLU A 732 -0.23 -19.45 8.83
CA GLU A 732 -0.48 -19.09 7.45
C GLU A 732 -0.51 -20.36 6.61
N PHE A 733 -1.50 -20.48 5.73
CA PHE A 733 -1.67 -21.58 4.79
C PHE A 733 -1.88 -21.02 3.40
N SER A 734 -1.12 -21.51 2.44
CA SER A 734 -1.27 -21.20 1.02
C SER A 734 -1.28 -22.50 0.22
N ILE A 735 -2.24 -22.63 -0.68
CA ILE A 735 -2.31 -23.72 -1.64
C ILE A 735 -2.57 -23.18 -3.03
N ASN A 736 -1.77 -23.61 -3.98
CA ASN A 736 -1.98 -23.41 -5.41
C ASN A 736 -2.26 -24.78 -6.02
N ALA A 737 -3.28 -24.89 -6.83
CA ALA A 737 -3.61 -26.12 -7.52
C ALA A 737 -4.00 -25.84 -8.97
N THR A 738 -3.68 -26.79 -9.86
CA THR A 738 -4.16 -26.85 -11.24
C THR A 738 -5.04 -28.10 -11.38
N PRO A 739 -6.34 -28.01 -10.94
CA PRO A 739 -7.23 -29.18 -10.94
C PRO A 739 -7.47 -29.75 -12.32
N VAL A 740 -7.59 -28.87 -13.33
CA VAL A 740 -7.82 -29.25 -14.72
C VAL A 740 -6.80 -28.59 -15.62
N GLN A 741 -6.14 -29.37 -16.43
CA GLN A 741 -5.24 -28.89 -17.48
C GLN A 741 -5.42 -29.78 -18.71
N THR A 742 -5.92 -29.20 -19.79
CA THR A 742 -6.05 -29.82 -21.11
C THR A 742 -5.41 -28.89 -22.13
N GLU A 743 -5.32 -29.30 -23.39
CA GLU A 743 -4.78 -28.44 -24.47
C GLU A 743 -5.50 -27.10 -24.57
N ASP A 744 -6.83 -27.10 -24.49
CA ASP A 744 -7.66 -25.90 -24.66
C ASP A 744 -8.03 -25.22 -23.35
N PHE A 745 -8.06 -25.94 -22.21
CA PHE A 745 -8.61 -25.43 -20.95
C PHE A 745 -7.67 -25.66 -19.77
N THR A 746 -7.40 -24.57 -19.03
CA THR A 746 -6.65 -24.64 -17.77
C THR A 746 -7.44 -23.94 -16.66
N TRP A 747 -7.60 -24.63 -15.53
CA TRP A 747 -8.12 -24.05 -14.29
C TRP A 747 -7.03 -24.04 -13.24
N ASN A 748 -6.65 -22.82 -12.79
CA ASN A 748 -5.75 -22.62 -11.66
C ASN A 748 -6.54 -22.05 -10.49
N THR A 749 -6.29 -22.55 -9.28
CA THR A 749 -6.89 -22.04 -8.05
C THR A 749 -5.83 -21.78 -7.00
N THR A 750 -5.93 -20.67 -6.29
CA THR A 750 -5.05 -20.29 -5.19
C THR A 750 -5.89 -19.92 -3.98
N LEU A 751 -5.67 -20.59 -2.85
CA LEU A 751 -6.31 -20.28 -1.57
C LEU A 751 -5.26 -19.85 -0.56
N ASN A 752 -5.45 -18.71 0.04
CA ASN A 752 -4.64 -18.15 1.12
C ASN A 752 -5.50 -17.99 2.39
N LEU A 753 -5.05 -18.58 3.48
CA LEU A 753 -5.69 -18.47 4.79
C LEU A 753 -4.65 -17.96 5.80
N SER A 754 -5.05 -17.08 6.69
CA SER A 754 -4.18 -16.65 7.79
C SER A 754 -4.96 -16.35 9.05
N HIS A 755 -4.36 -16.73 10.19
CA HIS A 755 -4.79 -16.37 11.54
C HIS A 755 -3.63 -15.71 12.26
N ASN A 756 -3.89 -14.58 12.93
CA ASN A 756 -2.95 -13.91 13.82
C ASN A 756 -3.60 -13.61 15.15
N LYS A 757 -2.93 -13.94 16.26
CA LYS A 757 -3.27 -13.51 17.60
C LYS A 757 -2.29 -12.44 18.07
N ASN A 758 -2.76 -11.21 18.21
CA ASN A 758 -2.02 -10.11 18.80
C ASN A 758 -2.24 -10.08 20.31
N THR A 759 -1.22 -9.74 21.09
CA THR A 759 -1.32 -9.57 22.55
C THR A 759 -0.37 -8.46 22.97
N VAL A 760 -0.86 -7.50 23.73
CA VAL A 760 -0.07 -6.50 24.45
C VAL A 760 0.46 -7.14 25.73
N ASP A 761 1.73 -7.51 25.75
CA ASP A 761 2.30 -8.25 26.89
C ASP A 761 2.61 -7.33 28.07
N LYS A 762 3.02 -6.08 27.79
CA LYS A 762 3.46 -5.13 28.84
C LYS A 762 3.34 -3.68 28.35
N LEU A 763 2.89 -2.80 29.24
CA LEU A 763 2.79 -1.34 29.02
C LEU A 763 3.58 -0.53 30.04
N SER A 764 4.07 -1.15 31.11
CA SER A 764 4.70 -0.46 32.25
C SER A 764 6.05 -1.07 32.61
N ASN A 765 6.93 -0.26 33.23
CA ASN A 765 8.15 -0.71 33.91
C ASN A 765 8.31 0.05 35.23
N ASP A 766 9.42 -0.16 35.94
CA ASP A 766 9.67 0.47 37.24
C ASP A 766 9.75 2.00 37.18
N LYS A 767 10.14 2.57 36.04
CA LYS A 767 10.32 4.00 35.83
C LYS A 767 9.06 4.68 35.26
N TYR A 768 8.36 4.00 34.37
CA TYR A 768 7.18 4.52 33.66
C TYR A 768 6.01 3.58 33.87
N GLN A 769 5.02 4.03 34.61
CA GLN A 769 3.85 3.22 34.93
C GLN A 769 2.60 3.79 34.28
N VAL A 770 1.97 2.97 33.45
CA VAL A 770 0.67 3.24 32.84
C VAL A 770 -0.10 1.94 32.80
N GLY A 771 -1.26 1.92 33.45
CA GLY A 771 -2.08 0.70 33.45
C GLY A 771 -2.74 0.43 32.12
N THR A 772 -3.20 1.46 31.41
CA THR A 772 -3.98 1.31 30.19
C THR A 772 -4.08 2.64 29.43
N PHE A 773 -4.36 2.57 28.13
CA PHE A 773 -4.66 3.72 27.29
C PHE A 773 -6.05 3.59 26.65
N THR A 774 -6.82 4.67 26.61
CA THR A 774 -8.10 4.73 25.90
C THR A 774 -7.88 5.11 24.43
N GLN A 775 -8.67 4.52 23.53
CA GLN A 775 -8.60 4.72 22.09
C GLN A 775 -9.99 4.71 21.46
N GLY A 776 -10.10 5.20 20.23
CA GLY A 776 -11.26 5.01 19.38
C GLY A 776 -12.49 5.77 19.85
N ASP A 777 -12.44 7.09 19.91
CA ASP A 777 -13.61 7.94 20.19
C ASP A 777 -14.31 8.29 18.86
N PRO A 778 -15.51 7.75 18.58
CA PRO A 778 -16.30 8.08 17.40
C PRO A 778 -17.06 9.41 17.54
N MET A 779 -16.86 10.18 18.62
CA MET A 779 -17.49 11.49 18.89
C MET A 779 -19.01 11.47 18.67
N VAL A 780 -19.71 10.64 19.42
CA VAL A 780 -21.17 10.51 19.32
C VAL A 780 -21.86 11.72 19.94
N ALA A 781 -22.84 12.26 19.23
CA ALA A 781 -23.65 13.42 19.70
C ALA A 781 -24.29 13.13 21.06
N GLY A 782 -24.18 14.08 22.00
CA GLY A 782 -24.67 13.97 23.38
C GLY A 782 -23.72 13.24 24.33
N VAL A 783 -22.52 12.83 23.86
CA VAL A 783 -21.47 12.24 24.69
C VAL A 783 -20.32 13.24 24.82
N SER A 784 -20.29 13.98 25.93
CA SER A 784 -19.34 15.09 26.11
C SER A 784 -17.96 14.65 26.63
N SER A 785 -17.86 13.47 27.24
CA SER A 785 -16.60 12.94 27.78
C SER A 785 -16.62 11.41 27.81
N ASN A 786 -15.42 10.80 27.81
CA ASN A 786 -15.28 9.34 27.87
C ASN A 786 -15.97 8.59 26.71
N GLY A 787 -16.02 9.18 25.51
CA GLY A 787 -16.54 8.57 24.29
C GLY A 787 -15.70 7.41 23.73
N TYR A 788 -14.55 7.13 24.33
CA TYR A 788 -13.64 6.07 23.89
C TYR A 788 -14.30 4.70 23.94
N THR A 789 -14.14 3.92 22.88
CA THR A 789 -14.73 2.59 22.70
C THR A 789 -13.75 1.46 22.93
N GLN A 790 -12.45 1.74 22.87
CA GLN A 790 -11.39 0.77 23.01
C GLN A 790 -10.41 1.14 24.12
N ARG A 791 -9.71 0.12 24.61
CA ARG A 791 -8.66 0.27 25.62
C ARG A 791 -7.49 -0.65 25.31
N ILE A 792 -6.29 -0.13 25.36
CA ILE A 792 -5.05 -0.91 25.28
C ILE A 792 -4.77 -1.42 26.68
N ILE A 793 -4.83 -2.74 26.88
CA ILE A 793 -4.75 -3.42 28.19
C ILE A 793 -3.71 -4.53 28.10
N GLU A 794 -2.86 -4.68 29.12
CA GLU A 794 -1.94 -5.82 29.24
C GLU A 794 -2.71 -7.15 29.25
N GLY A 795 -2.23 -8.11 28.46
CA GLY A 795 -2.87 -9.42 28.27
C GLY A 795 -3.87 -9.47 27.12
N GLU A 796 -4.35 -8.32 26.62
CA GLU A 796 -5.36 -8.22 25.59
C GLU A 796 -4.75 -7.81 24.22
N ALA A 797 -5.56 -7.90 23.17
CA ALA A 797 -5.17 -7.49 21.82
C ALA A 797 -5.38 -5.98 21.63
N LEU A 798 -4.59 -5.37 20.71
CA LEU A 798 -4.94 -4.05 20.18
C LEU A 798 -6.31 -4.11 19.49
N GLY A 799 -7.15 -3.10 19.73
CA GLY A 799 -8.53 -3.09 19.23
C GLY A 799 -9.53 -3.82 20.13
N THR A 800 -9.17 -4.04 21.41
CA THR A 800 -10.10 -4.58 22.41
C THR A 800 -11.11 -3.50 22.78
N PHE A 801 -12.39 -3.78 22.51
CA PHE A 801 -13.51 -2.93 22.89
C PHE A 801 -13.74 -3.01 24.40
N TYR A 802 -13.79 -1.83 25.02
CA TYR A 802 -14.02 -1.66 26.46
C TYR A 802 -15.18 -0.69 26.68
N THR A 803 -16.38 -1.24 26.71
CA THR A 803 -17.62 -0.47 26.65
C THR A 803 -18.62 -0.92 27.74
N TYR A 804 -19.72 -0.21 27.83
CA TYR A 804 -20.84 -0.63 28.67
C TYR A 804 -21.60 -1.79 28.05
N GLU A 805 -22.21 -2.64 28.87
CA GLU A 805 -23.13 -3.68 28.41
C GLU A 805 -24.56 -3.15 28.45
N PHE A 806 -25.21 -3.11 27.29
CA PHE A 806 -26.59 -2.64 27.17
C PHE A 806 -27.58 -3.68 27.75
N ALA A 807 -28.45 -3.26 28.67
CA ALA A 807 -29.41 -4.11 29.32
C ALA A 807 -30.83 -4.00 28.78
N GLY A 808 -31.02 -3.15 27.72
CA GLY A 808 -32.35 -2.87 27.17
C GLY A 808 -32.93 -1.53 27.63
N TYR A 809 -34.21 -1.35 27.37
CA TYR A 809 -34.95 -0.17 27.79
C TYR A 809 -35.78 -0.50 29.04
N LYS A 810 -35.69 0.36 30.04
CA LYS A 810 -36.52 0.30 31.26
C LYS A 810 -37.08 1.70 31.50
N ASP A 811 -38.41 1.77 31.74
CA ASP A 811 -39.13 3.01 31.96
C ASP A 811 -38.90 4.05 30.84
N GLY A 812 -38.74 3.56 29.60
CA GLY A 812 -38.51 4.37 28.43
C GLY A 812 -37.09 4.96 28.27
N LYS A 813 -36.12 4.54 29.07
CA LYS A 813 -34.72 4.95 29.02
C LYS A 813 -33.78 3.76 28.71
N ALA A 814 -32.72 3.99 27.96
CA ALA A 814 -31.65 3.02 27.78
C ALA A 814 -30.99 2.71 29.12
N THR A 815 -30.79 1.42 29.43
CA THR A 815 -30.13 0.97 30.66
C THR A 815 -28.96 0.06 30.40
N TYR A 816 -28.03 0.05 31.34
CA TYR A 816 -26.76 -0.67 31.28
C TYR A 816 -26.54 -1.46 32.56
N TYR A 817 -25.87 -2.61 32.49
CA TYR A 817 -25.53 -3.41 33.65
C TYR A 817 -24.54 -2.70 34.57
N VAL A 818 -24.84 -2.67 35.87
CA VAL A 818 -23.94 -2.16 36.91
C VAL A 818 -22.93 -3.26 37.30
N ARG A 819 -21.69 -2.87 37.54
CA ARG A 819 -20.60 -3.76 37.90
C ARG A 819 -20.06 -3.44 39.30
N ASP A 820 -19.71 -4.48 40.05
CA ASP A 820 -18.97 -4.34 41.30
C ASP A 820 -17.56 -3.83 41.01
N GLU A 821 -17.14 -2.83 41.76
CA GLU A 821 -15.84 -2.15 41.50
C GLU A 821 -14.64 -3.04 41.82
N LYS A 822 -14.76 -4.00 42.72
CA LYS A 822 -13.66 -4.87 43.17
C LYS A 822 -13.55 -6.12 42.31
N THR A 823 -14.68 -6.75 41.98
CA THR A 823 -14.69 -8.01 41.22
C THR A 823 -14.85 -7.82 39.72
N GLY A 824 -15.40 -6.67 39.31
CA GLY A 824 -15.75 -6.42 37.90
C GLY A 824 -16.96 -7.22 37.43
N GLU A 825 -17.62 -7.99 38.28
CA GLU A 825 -18.79 -8.81 37.92
C GLU A 825 -20.09 -7.99 37.93
N ARG A 826 -21.12 -8.44 37.20
CA ARG A 826 -22.45 -7.81 37.23
C ARG A 826 -23.07 -7.94 38.61
N THR A 827 -23.60 -6.85 39.15
CA THR A 827 -24.32 -6.84 40.44
C THR A 827 -25.75 -7.34 40.31
N GLY A 828 -26.29 -7.48 39.09
CA GLY A 828 -27.71 -7.74 38.83
C GLY A 828 -28.55 -6.47 38.69
N GLU A 829 -28.02 -5.31 39.01
CA GLU A 829 -28.69 -4.01 38.84
C GLU A 829 -28.44 -3.44 37.43
N THR A 830 -29.34 -2.53 37.03
CA THR A 830 -29.22 -1.76 35.81
C THR A 830 -29.37 -0.28 36.09
N THR A 831 -28.66 0.58 35.33
CA THR A 831 -28.71 2.03 35.47
C THR A 831 -28.84 2.71 34.09
N SER A 832 -29.49 3.85 34.02
CA SER A 832 -29.50 4.73 32.84
C SER A 832 -28.29 5.67 32.80
N GLU A 833 -27.53 5.75 33.91
CA GLU A 833 -26.36 6.62 34.04
C GLU A 833 -25.16 5.77 34.47
N PRO A 834 -24.54 5.01 33.52
CA PRO A 834 -23.45 4.10 33.86
C PRO A 834 -22.17 4.88 34.22
N ALA A 835 -21.49 4.44 35.26
CA ALA A 835 -20.19 4.97 35.68
C ALA A 835 -19.04 4.28 34.93
N PHE A 836 -17.86 4.87 34.92
CA PHE A 836 -16.70 4.28 34.20
C PHE A 836 -16.35 2.85 34.69
N LYS A 837 -16.58 2.55 35.94
CA LYS A 837 -16.40 1.19 36.53
C LYS A 837 -17.28 0.11 35.90
N ASP A 838 -18.40 0.51 35.27
CA ASP A 838 -19.37 -0.42 34.68
C ASP A 838 -18.96 -0.89 33.28
N ARG A 839 -17.86 -0.37 32.74
CA ARG A 839 -17.31 -0.85 31.47
C ARG A 839 -16.61 -2.19 31.61
N THR A 840 -16.65 -2.95 30.52
CA THR A 840 -16.00 -4.26 30.43
C THR A 840 -15.51 -4.53 29.02
N ILE A 841 -14.76 -5.63 28.84
CA ILE A 841 -14.36 -6.11 27.52
C ILE A 841 -15.60 -6.70 26.83
N THR A 842 -16.03 -6.08 25.73
CA THR A 842 -17.24 -6.44 24.98
C THR A 842 -16.94 -7.03 23.61
N GLY A 843 -15.67 -7.09 23.22
CA GLY A 843 -15.26 -7.68 21.95
C GLY A 843 -13.86 -7.27 21.54
N CYS A 844 -13.47 -7.71 20.35
CA CYS A 844 -12.17 -7.38 19.76
C CYS A 844 -12.31 -7.17 18.24
N ALA A 845 -11.61 -6.16 17.73
CA ALA A 845 -11.60 -5.84 16.32
C ALA A 845 -10.70 -6.77 15.49
N GLN A 846 -9.78 -7.52 16.12
CA GLN A 846 -8.85 -8.40 15.40
C GLN A 846 -9.59 -9.57 14.74
N PRO A 847 -9.36 -9.83 13.45
CA PRO A 847 -9.94 -10.97 12.76
C PRO A 847 -9.35 -12.30 13.25
N LYS A 848 -10.21 -13.32 13.31
CA LYS A 848 -9.79 -14.69 13.60
C LYS A 848 -9.35 -15.44 12.34
N LEU A 849 -9.82 -15.04 11.17
CA LEU A 849 -9.45 -15.65 9.90
C LEU A 849 -9.54 -14.62 8.77
N ASN A 850 -8.47 -14.53 7.98
CA ASN A 850 -8.45 -13.85 6.68
C ASN A 850 -8.39 -14.88 5.57
N LEU A 851 -9.15 -14.65 4.50
CA LEU A 851 -9.27 -15.53 3.34
C LEU A 851 -9.05 -14.74 2.04
N GLY A 852 -8.24 -15.29 1.15
CA GLY A 852 -8.15 -14.88 -0.26
C GLY A 852 -8.24 -16.11 -1.15
N TRP A 853 -9.25 -16.20 -2.02
CA TRP A 853 -9.47 -17.33 -2.92
C TRP A 853 -9.57 -16.86 -4.36
N ASN A 854 -8.56 -17.19 -5.15
CA ASN A 854 -8.44 -16.83 -6.56
C ASN A 854 -8.67 -18.05 -7.46
N ASN A 855 -9.52 -17.93 -8.44
CA ASN A 855 -9.72 -18.91 -9.51
C ASN A 855 -9.47 -18.24 -10.85
N SER A 856 -8.65 -18.85 -11.67
CA SER A 856 -8.29 -18.39 -13.01
C SER A 856 -8.58 -19.51 -14.00
N PHE A 857 -9.33 -19.18 -15.04
CA PHE A 857 -9.78 -20.08 -16.10
C PHE A 857 -9.25 -19.54 -17.43
N ASN A 858 -8.54 -20.36 -18.16
CA ASN A 858 -8.11 -20.06 -19.52
C ASN A 858 -8.74 -21.09 -20.46
N TYR A 859 -9.45 -20.63 -21.48
CA TYR A 859 -10.03 -21.47 -22.53
C TYR A 859 -9.71 -20.85 -23.89
N LYS A 860 -8.78 -21.48 -24.63
CA LYS A 860 -8.26 -20.93 -25.90
C LYS A 860 -7.81 -19.46 -25.73
N ASN A 861 -8.53 -18.53 -26.34
CA ASN A 861 -8.25 -17.09 -26.27
C ASN A 861 -9.00 -16.36 -25.16
N TRP A 862 -9.90 -17.05 -24.43
CA TRP A 862 -10.63 -16.50 -23.30
C TRP A 862 -9.85 -16.67 -22.00
N ASN A 863 -9.86 -15.66 -21.16
CA ASN A 863 -9.42 -15.75 -19.79
C ASN A 863 -10.49 -15.20 -18.85
N ALA A 864 -10.72 -15.89 -17.73
CA ALA A 864 -11.62 -15.45 -16.70
C ALA A 864 -10.97 -15.56 -15.33
N THR A 865 -11.22 -14.60 -14.45
CA THR A 865 -10.73 -14.64 -13.07
C THR A 865 -11.89 -14.35 -12.12
N ILE A 866 -12.01 -15.17 -11.06
CA ILE A 866 -12.94 -15.00 -9.95
C ILE A 866 -12.09 -14.90 -8.69
N PHE A 867 -12.16 -13.77 -8.00
CA PHE A 867 -11.42 -13.56 -6.77
C PHE A 867 -12.35 -13.18 -5.62
N ILE A 868 -12.26 -13.95 -4.54
CA ILE A 868 -13.09 -13.81 -3.35
C ILE A 868 -12.18 -13.47 -2.18
N THR A 869 -12.56 -12.46 -1.40
CA THR A 869 -11.91 -12.13 -0.12
C THR A 869 -12.89 -12.30 1.04
N GLY A 870 -12.37 -12.64 2.20
CA GLY A 870 -13.18 -12.77 3.40
C GLY A 870 -12.39 -12.45 4.67
N VAL A 871 -13.08 -11.87 5.63
CA VAL A 871 -12.58 -11.58 6.98
C VAL A 871 -13.62 -12.10 7.97
N PHE A 872 -13.19 -12.88 8.95
CA PHE A 872 -14.11 -13.53 9.86
C PHE A 872 -13.69 -13.40 11.31
N GLY A 873 -14.69 -13.25 12.18
CA GLY A 873 -14.55 -13.28 13.64
C GLY A 873 -14.08 -11.98 14.27
N ASN A 874 -14.00 -10.90 13.49
CA ASN A 874 -13.76 -9.55 13.98
C ASN A 874 -15.07 -8.87 14.41
N LYS A 875 -14.94 -7.87 15.27
CA LYS A 875 -16.02 -6.97 15.66
C LYS A 875 -15.72 -5.56 15.15
N ILE A 876 -16.78 -4.79 14.92
CA ILE A 876 -16.73 -3.38 14.53
C ILE A 876 -17.62 -2.58 15.47
N TYR A 877 -17.10 -1.47 15.99
CA TYR A 877 -17.93 -0.47 16.62
C TYR A 877 -18.50 0.46 15.55
N ASN A 878 -19.80 0.40 15.34
CA ASN A 878 -20.53 1.20 14.36
C ASN A 878 -20.79 2.62 14.90
N GLY A 879 -19.80 3.51 14.76
CA GLY A 879 -19.88 4.89 15.24
C GLY A 879 -20.92 5.71 14.48
N ALA A 880 -21.14 5.41 13.19
CA ALA A 880 -22.18 6.04 12.39
C ALA A 880 -23.57 5.71 12.97
N ARG A 881 -23.84 4.43 13.26
CA ARG A 881 -25.11 4.00 13.87
C ARG A 881 -25.25 4.58 15.29
N ALA A 882 -24.19 4.60 16.09
CA ALA A 882 -24.22 5.20 17.42
C ALA A 882 -24.58 6.69 17.36
N ASN A 883 -24.02 7.42 16.42
CA ASN A 883 -24.29 8.85 16.24
C ASN A 883 -25.68 9.12 15.69
N TYR A 884 -26.05 8.51 14.55
CA TYR A 884 -27.31 8.81 13.88
C TYR A 884 -28.55 8.19 14.55
N THR A 885 -28.40 7.40 15.61
CA THR A 885 -29.47 6.99 16.52
C THR A 885 -29.44 7.74 17.84
N SER A 886 -28.60 8.78 18.01
CA SER A 886 -28.59 9.61 19.19
C SER A 886 -29.76 10.60 19.18
N PRO A 887 -30.51 10.76 20.27
CA PRO A 887 -31.58 11.76 20.38
C PRO A 887 -31.11 13.19 20.16
N GLU A 888 -29.88 13.48 20.52
CA GLU A 888 -29.24 14.77 20.33
C GLU A 888 -29.22 15.20 18.85
N MET A 889 -29.09 14.22 17.93
CA MET A 889 -29.15 14.49 16.48
C MET A 889 -30.53 15.06 16.11
N PHE A 890 -31.61 14.39 16.53
CA PHE A 890 -32.98 14.85 16.25
C PHE A 890 -33.28 16.18 16.96
N ALA A 891 -32.85 16.34 18.22
CA ALA A 891 -33.08 17.56 19.00
C ALA A 891 -32.40 18.79 18.36
N ASN A 892 -31.24 18.59 17.73
CA ASN A 892 -30.49 19.63 17.00
C ASN A 892 -30.95 19.81 15.55
N GLY A 893 -32.12 19.28 15.17
CA GLY A 893 -32.64 19.41 13.81
C GLY A 893 -31.83 18.68 12.75
N LYS A 894 -31.06 17.68 13.14
CA LYS A 894 -30.29 16.81 12.24
C LYS A 894 -31.08 15.55 11.90
N ASN A 895 -30.77 14.94 10.74
CA ASN A 895 -31.38 13.67 10.35
C ASN A 895 -30.88 12.51 11.21
N VAL A 896 -31.65 11.45 11.25
CA VAL A 896 -31.40 10.22 12.01
C VAL A 896 -31.60 8.98 11.12
N LEU A 897 -31.09 7.83 11.56
CA LEU A 897 -31.42 6.54 10.95
C LEU A 897 -32.90 6.19 11.18
N LYS A 898 -33.50 5.44 10.26
CA LYS A 898 -34.86 4.90 10.44
C LYS A 898 -34.98 4.07 11.73
N GLU A 899 -33.93 3.36 12.13
CA GLU A 899 -33.84 2.61 13.38
C GLU A 899 -34.15 3.49 14.62
N PHE A 900 -33.75 4.77 14.61
CA PHE A 900 -34.06 5.70 15.69
C PHE A 900 -35.59 5.86 15.86
N ILE A 901 -36.29 5.98 14.74
CA ILE A 901 -37.76 6.22 14.74
C ILE A 901 -38.52 4.95 15.13
N THR A 902 -38.04 3.77 14.75
CA THR A 902 -38.75 2.50 14.90
C THR A 902 -38.47 1.82 16.23
N ASP A 903 -37.24 1.86 16.69
CA ASP A 903 -36.76 0.97 17.77
C ASP A 903 -36.48 1.70 19.08
N ARG A 904 -36.41 3.05 19.07
CA ARG A 904 -36.10 3.82 20.26
C ARG A 904 -37.35 4.42 20.88
N PRO A 905 -37.58 4.28 22.22
CA PRO A 905 -38.64 5.00 22.92
C PRO A 905 -38.44 6.52 22.80
N ALA A 906 -39.46 7.27 22.44
CA ALA A 906 -39.39 8.72 22.32
C ALA A 906 -39.06 9.45 23.65
N THR A 907 -39.29 8.77 24.79
CA THR A 907 -38.93 9.24 26.13
C THR A 907 -37.46 9.10 26.47
N ASP A 908 -36.69 8.34 25.66
CA ASP A 908 -35.24 8.20 25.82
C ASP A 908 -34.52 9.35 25.14
N THR A 909 -34.21 10.38 25.93
CA THR A 909 -33.52 11.61 25.47
C THR A 909 -32.02 11.60 25.76
N GLY A 910 -31.48 10.55 26.38
CA GLY A 910 -30.07 10.43 26.72
C GLY A 910 -29.20 10.12 25.52
N GLY A 911 -28.00 10.70 25.46
CA GLY A 911 -27.01 10.40 24.40
C GLY A 911 -26.59 8.93 24.39
N ASN A 912 -26.18 8.41 23.25
CA ASN A 912 -25.72 7.03 23.10
C ASN A 912 -24.30 6.87 23.66
N VAL A 913 -24.18 6.42 24.89
CA VAL A 913 -22.87 6.09 25.49
C VAL A 913 -22.19 4.89 24.77
N PRO A 914 -20.85 4.78 24.78
CA PRO A 914 -20.14 3.64 24.20
C PRO A 914 -20.59 2.32 24.80
N SER A 915 -21.32 1.51 24.04
CA SER A 915 -21.87 0.24 24.52
C SER A 915 -21.79 -0.86 23.44
N ASP A 916 -21.92 -2.09 23.86
CA ASP A 916 -21.97 -3.29 23.01
C ASP A 916 -23.18 -3.31 22.06
N ARG A 917 -24.18 -2.48 22.30
CA ARG A 917 -25.32 -2.23 21.38
C ARG A 917 -24.85 -1.85 19.98
N PHE A 918 -23.70 -1.16 19.87
CA PHE A 918 -23.11 -0.67 18.63
C PHE A 918 -21.93 -1.51 18.15
N ILE A 919 -21.59 -2.59 18.88
CA ILE A 919 -20.56 -3.54 18.47
C ILE A 919 -21.21 -4.63 17.62
N GLU A 920 -20.91 -4.61 16.35
CA GLU A 920 -21.49 -5.50 15.36
C GLU A 920 -20.51 -6.58 14.90
N ASN A 921 -21.04 -7.63 14.27
CA ASN A 921 -20.21 -8.63 13.61
C ASN A 921 -19.63 -8.03 12.33
N GLY A 922 -18.31 -7.87 12.29
CA GLY A 922 -17.56 -7.35 11.15
C GLY A 922 -17.22 -8.38 10.07
N SER A 923 -17.63 -9.65 10.25
CA SER A 923 -17.33 -10.70 9.28
C SER A 923 -17.99 -10.43 7.93
N TYR A 924 -17.24 -10.71 6.86
CA TYR A 924 -17.77 -10.60 5.50
C TYR A 924 -17.12 -11.59 4.54
N LEU A 925 -17.82 -11.87 3.44
CA LEU A 925 -17.32 -12.52 2.24
C LEU A 925 -17.67 -11.65 1.05
N ARG A 926 -16.68 -11.31 0.23
CA ARG A 926 -16.82 -10.38 -0.91
C ARG A 926 -16.36 -11.02 -2.20
N LEU A 927 -17.16 -10.91 -3.26
CA LEU A 927 -16.68 -11.11 -4.63
C LEU A 927 -15.92 -9.86 -5.05
N SER A 928 -14.60 -9.88 -4.80
CA SER A 928 -13.75 -8.71 -4.92
C SER A 928 -13.35 -8.40 -6.36
N ASN A 929 -13.24 -9.44 -7.21
CA ASN A 929 -12.95 -9.25 -8.63
C ASN A 929 -13.57 -10.37 -9.46
N LEU A 930 -14.20 -9.96 -10.55
CA LEU A 930 -14.67 -10.83 -11.63
C LEU A 930 -14.18 -10.21 -12.94
N THR A 931 -13.26 -10.88 -13.62
CA THR A 931 -12.70 -10.44 -14.91
C THR A 931 -12.99 -11.45 -15.99
N LEU A 932 -13.39 -10.98 -17.18
CA LEU A 932 -13.50 -11.76 -18.41
C LEU A 932 -12.74 -11.04 -19.51
N GLY A 933 -11.82 -11.72 -20.16
CA GLY A 933 -11.01 -11.18 -21.24
C GLY A 933 -10.98 -12.09 -22.47
N TYR A 934 -10.79 -11.48 -23.62
CA TYR A 934 -10.55 -12.17 -24.88
C TYR A 934 -9.31 -11.59 -25.57
N THR A 935 -8.38 -12.45 -25.97
CA THR A 935 -7.13 -12.05 -26.62
C THR A 935 -7.15 -12.46 -28.09
N PHE A 936 -7.14 -11.49 -28.98
CA PHE A 936 -6.89 -11.68 -30.41
C PHE A 936 -5.39 -11.90 -30.58
N LYS A 937 -5.01 -13.10 -30.99
CA LYS A 937 -3.60 -13.51 -31.25
C LYS A 937 -3.33 -13.56 -32.75
N ASN A 938 -2.07 -13.57 -33.10
CA ASN A 938 -1.57 -13.74 -34.48
C ASN A 938 -2.18 -12.73 -35.46
N LEU A 939 -2.17 -11.48 -35.07
CA LEU A 939 -2.56 -10.37 -35.93
C LEU A 939 -1.37 -10.01 -36.84
N ASP A 940 -1.66 -9.75 -38.12
CA ASP A 940 -0.62 -9.52 -39.13
C ASP A 940 0.21 -8.28 -38.92
N GLY A 941 1.50 -8.37 -39.21
CA GLY A 941 2.42 -7.24 -39.28
C GLY A 941 2.96 -6.75 -37.93
N TRP A 942 2.77 -5.47 -37.64
CA TRP A 942 3.27 -4.78 -36.47
C TRP A 942 2.42 -4.98 -35.19
N LEU A 943 1.24 -5.54 -35.32
CA LEU A 943 0.29 -5.78 -34.22
C LEU A 943 0.39 -7.26 -33.76
N GLN A 944 0.92 -7.51 -32.58
CA GLN A 944 1.11 -8.88 -32.04
C GLN A 944 -0.17 -9.45 -31.46
N ASN A 945 -0.75 -8.72 -30.54
CA ASN A 945 -2.00 -9.14 -29.90
C ASN A 945 -2.79 -7.94 -29.39
N VAL A 946 -4.10 -8.15 -29.27
CA VAL A 946 -5.06 -7.21 -28.69
C VAL A 946 -5.90 -7.96 -27.68
N GLN A 947 -5.93 -7.52 -26.43
CA GLN A 947 -6.80 -8.06 -25.41
C GLN A 947 -7.87 -7.03 -25.05
N LEU A 948 -9.14 -7.45 -25.16
CA LEU A 948 -10.28 -6.74 -24.60
C LEU A 948 -10.71 -7.45 -23.31
N TYR A 949 -11.02 -6.69 -22.27
CA TYR A 949 -11.47 -7.26 -21.02
C TYR A 949 -12.51 -6.38 -20.32
N VAL A 950 -13.39 -7.03 -19.57
CA VAL A 950 -14.33 -6.41 -18.66
C VAL A 950 -14.03 -6.93 -17.27
N THR A 951 -13.99 -6.00 -16.30
CA THR A 951 -13.76 -6.32 -14.90
C THR A 951 -14.85 -5.69 -14.04
N CYS A 952 -15.41 -6.45 -13.10
CA CYS A 952 -16.29 -5.95 -12.06
C CYS A 952 -15.60 -6.15 -10.71
N ASN A 953 -15.38 -5.05 -9.96
CA ASN A 953 -14.84 -5.11 -8.60
C ASN A 953 -15.95 -4.88 -7.58
N ASN A 954 -15.82 -5.55 -6.42
CA ASN A 954 -16.76 -5.46 -5.30
C ASN A 954 -18.22 -5.72 -5.72
N LEU A 955 -18.46 -6.75 -6.54
CA LEU A 955 -19.76 -7.00 -7.16
C LEU A 955 -20.86 -7.18 -6.10
N PHE A 956 -20.56 -7.93 -5.04
CA PHE A 956 -21.41 -8.03 -3.84
C PHE A 956 -20.59 -8.38 -2.61
N THR A 957 -21.15 -8.05 -1.44
CA THR A 957 -20.59 -8.37 -0.11
C THR A 957 -21.67 -9.00 0.74
N ILE A 958 -21.38 -10.19 1.30
CA ILE A 958 -22.24 -10.87 2.26
C ILE A 958 -21.72 -10.52 3.64
N THR A 959 -22.53 -9.81 4.43
CA THR A 959 -22.17 -9.35 5.77
C THR A 959 -23.40 -9.08 6.62
N GLY A 960 -23.25 -9.20 7.93
CA GLY A 960 -24.25 -8.75 8.91
C GLY A 960 -24.03 -7.32 9.42
N TYR A 961 -22.99 -6.62 8.92
CA TYR A 961 -22.67 -5.27 9.35
C TYR A 961 -23.68 -4.24 8.78
N LYS A 962 -24.19 -3.36 9.65
CA LYS A 962 -25.24 -2.39 9.28
C LYS A 962 -24.69 -1.09 8.67
N GLY A 963 -23.41 -0.74 8.91
CA GLY A 963 -22.76 0.45 8.33
C GLY A 963 -22.57 0.38 6.80
N LEU A 964 -21.84 1.33 6.24
CA LEU A 964 -21.62 1.44 4.79
C LEU A 964 -20.86 0.26 4.23
N ASP A 965 -19.77 -0.15 4.87
CA ASP A 965 -18.93 -1.27 4.46
C ASP A 965 -18.23 -1.91 5.66
N PRO A 966 -18.15 -3.26 5.77
CA PRO A 966 -17.45 -3.94 6.87
C PRO A 966 -15.92 -3.84 6.78
N GLU A 967 -15.37 -3.37 5.66
CA GLU A 967 -13.93 -3.12 5.50
C GLU A 967 -13.55 -1.75 6.10
N VAL A 968 -13.78 -1.59 7.41
CA VAL A 968 -13.29 -0.44 8.15
C VAL A 968 -11.79 -0.58 8.41
N ASN A 969 -11.11 0.53 8.77
CA ASN A 969 -9.67 0.50 9.05
C ASN A 969 -9.31 -0.58 10.08
N MET A 970 -8.48 -1.53 9.67
CA MET A 970 -7.97 -2.61 10.51
C MET A 970 -6.54 -2.36 11.00
N GLY A 971 -5.95 -1.24 10.60
CA GLY A 971 -4.63 -0.77 11.06
C GLY A 971 -4.71 0.22 12.22
N GLY A 972 -3.55 0.70 12.66
CA GLY A 972 -3.43 1.68 13.73
C GLY A 972 -3.70 1.10 15.12
N LEU A 973 -3.93 2.00 16.08
CA LEU A 973 -4.17 1.68 17.49
C LEU A 973 -5.65 1.47 17.82
N ALA A 974 -6.55 1.97 16.97
CA ALA A 974 -8.00 1.84 17.10
C ALA A 974 -8.63 1.12 15.89
N PRO A 975 -8.22 -0.13 15.57
CA PRO A 975 -8.81 -0.87 14.47
C PRO A 975 -10.29 -1.17 14.74
N GLY A 976 -11.09 -1.27 13.67
CA GLY A 976 -12.50 -1.66 13.74
C GLY A 976 -13.44 -0.62 14.37
N VAL A 977 -13.05 0.65 14.42
CA VAL A 977 -13.95 1.76 14.77
C VAL A 977 -14.38 2.46 13.47
N ASP A 978 -15.67 2.51 13.22
CA ASP A 978 -16.24 3.25 12.08
C ASP A 978 -16.38 4.73 12.44
N TYR A 979 -15.45 5.54 11.94
CA TYR A 979 -15.48 6.99 12.04
C TYR A 979 -16.28 7.59 10.88
N ARG A 980 -17.56 7.90 11.09
CA ARG A 980 -18.52 8.38 10.10
C ARG A 980 -18.03 9.50 9.19
N TRP A 981 -17.16 10.38 9.70
CA TRP A 981 -16.66 11.55 8.96
C TRP A 981 -15.49 11.24 8.01
N SER A 982 -14.84 10.08 8.15
CA SER A 982 -13.68 9.66 7.34
C SER A 982 -13.88 8.33 6.62
N THR A 983 -14.95 7.58 6.90
CA THR A 983 -15.26 6.31 6.24
C THR A 983 -15.85 6.59 4.85
N TYR A 984 -14.96 6.67 3.85
CA TYR A 984 -15.38 6.88 2.46
C TYR A 984 -16.12 5.66 1.92
N PRO A 985 -17.30 5.85 1.30
CA PRO A 985 -18.14 4.73 0.85
C PRO A 985 -17.45 3.94 -0.27
N HIS A 986 -17.39 2.62 -0.12
CA HIS A 986 -16.87 1.74 -1.15
C HIS A 986 -17.80 1.69 -2.38
N SER A 987 -17.17 1.51 -3.56
CA SER A 987 -17.84 1.45 -4.84
C SER A 987 -17.86 0.04 -5.43
N ARG A 988 -18.90 -0.25 -6.19
CA ARG A 988 -18.91 -1.29 -7.20
C ARG A 988 -18.35 -0.68 -8.48
N THR A 989 -17.27 -1.22 -8.98
CA THR A 989 -16.60 -0.72 -10.18
C THR A 989 -16.85 -1.65 -11.34
N THR A 990 -17.32 -1.12 -12.46
CA THR A 990 -17.36 -1.81 -13.75
C THR A 990 -16.35 -1.16 -14.68
N MET A 991 -15.41 -1.92 -15.18
CA MET A 991 -14.29 -1.43 -15.98
C MET A 991 -14.24 -2.16 -17.33
N VAL A 992 -14.04 -1.42 -18.39
CA VAL A 992 -13.75 -1.93 -19.73
C VAL A 992 -12.36 -1.50 -20.12
N GLY A 993 -11.51 -2.45 -20.48
CA GLY A 993 -10.11 -2.19 -20.79
C GLY A 993 -9.62 -2.85 -22.05
N LEU A 994 -8.55 -2.27 -22.57
CA LEU A 994 -7.84 -2.67 -23.79
C LEU A 994 -6.36 -2.76 -23.50
N LYS A 995 -5.72 -3.88 -23.91
CA LYS A 995 -4.25 -4.01 -23.97
C LYS A 995 -3.85 -4.32 -25.40
N VAL A 996 -2.85 -3.63 -25.89
CA VAL A 996 -2.33 -3.78 -27.25
C VAL A 996 -0.82 -3.91 -27.18
N ASN A 997 -0.26 -4.94 -27.81
CA ASN A 997 1.18 -5.11 -27.96
C ASN A 997 1.56 -4.98 -29.44
N PHE A 998 2.49 -4.07 -29.68
CA PHE A 998 3.05 -3.80 -30.98
C PHE A 998 4.50 -4.28 -31.03
N CYS A 999 4.90 -4.83 -32.17
CA CYS A 999 6.29 -5.16 -32.46
C CYS A 999 6.80 -4.29 -33.60
N LEU A 1000 7.68 -3.36 -33.31
CA LEU A 1000 8.33 -2.58 -34.36
C LEU A 1000 9.54 -3.35 -34.91
N LEU A 1001 9.42 -3.81 -36.15
CA LEU A 1001 10.57 -4.34 -36.89
C LEU A 1001 11.52 -3.18 -37.25
N TYR A 1002 12.77 -3.29 -36.83
CA TYR A 1002 13.81 -2.40 -37.37
C TYR A 1002 14.12 -2.91 -38.78
N THR A 1003 13.48 -2.36 -39.80
CA THR A 1003 13.96 -2.51 -41.17
C THR A 1003 15.18 -1.62 -41.30
N SER A 1004 16.39 -2.20 -41.23
CA SER A 1004 17.56 -1.48 -41.73
C SER A 1004 17.31 -1.19 -43.20
N PRO A 1005 17.49 0.04 -43.69
CA PRO A 1005 17.45 0.29 -45.12
C PRO A 1005 18.49 -0.64 -45.77
N SER A 1006 18.02 -1.41 -46.75
CA SER A 1006 18.91 -2.25 -47.58
C SER A 1006 19.95 -1.35 -48.21
N PRO A 1007 21.26 -1.73 -48.27
CA PRO A 1007 22.28 -0.95 -48.95
C PRO A 1007 22.05 -0.79 -50.47
N ARG A 1008 20.93 -1.28 -51.00
CA ARG A 1008 20.57 -1.19 -52.43
C ARG A 1008 19.76 0.05 -52.80
N ASP A 1009 19.34 0.86 -51.84
CA ASP A 1009 18.55 2.05 -52.12
C ASP A 1009 19.36 3.34 -52.11
N CYS A 1010 20.69 3.25 -52.15
CA CYS A 1010 21.63 4.34 -52.35
C CYS A 1010 22.46 4.10 -53.62
N SER A 1011 21.82 4.13 -54.79
CA SER A 1011 22.52 4.31 -56.06
C SER A 1011 21.80 5.32 -56.92
#